data_7bf5d2bd2f0271c1de0511991ef4afd0
#
_entry.id   7bf5d2bd2f0271c1de0511991ef4afd0
#
_cell.length_a   1.000
_cell.length_b   1.000
_cell.length_c   1.000
_cell.angle_alpha   90.00
_cell.angle_beta   90.00
_cell.angle_gamma   90.00
#
_symmetry.space_group_name_H-M   'P 1'
#
loop_
_entity.id
_entity.type
_entity.pdbx_description
1 polymer ?
#
loop_
_entity_poly.entity_id
_entity_poly.type
_entity_poly.pdbx_seq_one_letter_code
_entity_poly.pdbx_strand_id
1 'polypeptide(L)'
;MKRIGLVFITVVLGSGMVAAQDWPTYQGDSRRSGCPDGRPLPSRVKVLWTLPGNSHYLAAPAISGGRLVLPALGAFNAPEVVAVETKDGLKSRVAWSGGPPTLGLPVAASPTVRDGLVVVGEGMHQNVAGALSAFSLFDGLPIWRLEIAGKLRHIEGAAARAPGGKIYFGSGSGGVSCVDSGQVTMGDRVFNAAEAEAEARRVLAGLRADYEKIKTTDEFAVEPGPGDVLRVTGGTPRILWSVGADKLHVDSAVVLAQRAPRGGEAQACIVAGSAYLDEEKLGERALVCLSAADGEEAWKVPLRWNPWGSPSIASPAGKKLVLVGCSSIRFDPSALADARGEVVAVDLDTGRLAWRREVPGGVLSPVAIDPTGSFGVFTATDGIVRGVEVSTGRLIWSSTPSGPYFAGVAIAGMTVCSVDLNGQIRGLSLQSGKTQWTLELGKHPSVALPGRVFASPVCSAGRLYVATHNLEGPQTGAPTAVICLGGASTRQGGIVIDKKNSRLIVDVEIAPRKLPHLKQIYPIEVMVTGSEGKKAHETVLISKVSPRRVHRALEQLGLKAGRPGIADKRPPVGPEVRIWIEYPGRSGLSKKVDLASAVVDRRTGLALDGGISSPGSRVRWLFTGSALVRPDPTSEQRAYGAEFSGTLVTIFPVTDETVFQSSLGMDAEALFNLEVAGILPPVGSKVRLLIEPVQPRRKRGEGTR
;
A
#
# COMPACT_ATOMS: atom_id res chain seq x y z
N MET A 1 43.87 5.54 -39.31
CA MET A 1 42.70 4.70 -38.99
C MET A 1 42.58 4.57 -37.49
N LYS A 2 41.79 5.44 -36.85
CA LYS A 2 41.52 5.40 -35.42
C LYS A 2 40.13 4.75 -35.24
N ARG A 3 40.07 3.59 -34.57
CA ARG A 3 38.81 2.91 -34.23
C ARG A 3 38.22 3.61 -32.99
N ILE A 4 37.05 4.20 -33.17
CA ILE A 4 36.21 4.73 -32.08
C ILE A 4 35.41 3.54 -31.54
N GLY A 5 35.71 3.15 -30.32
CA GLY A 5 34.94 2.14 -29.59
C GLY A 5 33.66 2.79 -29.02
N LEU A 6 32.54 2.36 -29.54
CA LEU A 6 31.23 2.72 -29.01
C LEU A 6 30.94 1.89 -27.75
N VAL A 7 30.97 2.50 -26.56
CA VAL A 7 30.57 1.87 -25.34
C VAL A 7 29.04 1.97 -25.23
N PHE A 8 28.34 0.84 -25.43
CA PHE A 8 26.93 0.72 -25.12
C PHE A 8 26.75 0.61 -23.59
N ILE A 9 26.33 1.68 -22.97
CA ILE A 9 25.79 1.63 -21.57
C ILE A 9 24.40 1.03 -21.67
N THR A 10 24.28 -0.25 -21.34
CA THR A 10 23.00 -0.93 -21.16
C THR A 10 22.40 -0.44 -19.82
N VAL A 11 21.51 0.54 -19.90
CA VAL A 11 20.66 0.90 -18.76
C VAL A 11 19.69 -0.26 -18.54
N VAL A 12 19.98 -1.11 -17.57
CA VAL A 12 19.03 -2.09 -17.06
C VAL A 12 17.96 -1.30 -16.30
N LEU A 13 16.89 -0.93 -17.02
CA LEU A 13 15.64 -0.54 -16.40
C LEU A 13 15.08 -1.79 -15.69
N GLY A 14 15.40 -1.93 -14.41
CA GLY A 14 14.73 -2.89 -13.54
C GLY A 14 13.24 -2.61 -13.60
N SER A 15 12.49 -3.50 -14.27
CA SER A 15 11.03 -3.56 -14.21
C SER A 15 10.63 -3.89 -12.78
N GLY A 16 10.54 -2.86 -11.92
CA GLY A 16 9.95 -2.99 -10.60
C GLY A 16 8.54 -3.56 -10.77
N MET A 17 8.31 -4.75 -10.26
CA MET A 17 6.97 -5.26 -9.99
C MET A 17 6.19 -4.13 -9.32
N VAL A 18 5.07 -3.72 -9.90
CA VAL A 18 4.08 -2.89 -9.23
C VAL A 18 3.50 -3.78 -8.12
N ALA A 19 4.16 -3.79 -6.97
CA ALA A 19 3.64 -4.38 -5.74
C ALA A 19 2.29 -3.72 -5.44
N ALA A 20 1.40 -4.46 -4.80
CA ALA A 20 0.12 -3.94 -4.36
C ALA A 20 0.36 -2.62 -3.61
N GLN A 21 -0.04 -1.57 -4.22
CA GLN A 21 -0.09 -0.16 -3.88
C GLN A 21 0.23 0.17 -2.44
N ASP A 22 1.50 0.42 -2.23
CA ASP A 22 2.02 0.89 -0.97
C ASP A 22 1.70 2.39 -0.82
N TRP A 23 1.55 2.80 0.43
CA TRP A 23 1.54 4.19 0.88
C TRP A 23 2.74 4.35 1.82
N PRO A 24 3.97 4.30 1.29
CA PRO A 24 5.15 4.00 2.09
C PRO A 24 5.63 5.14 2.98
N THR A 25 5.01 6.31 2.93
CA THR A 25 5.41 7.48 3.70
C THR A 25 4.24 8.45 3.85
N TYR A 26 4.41 9.53 4.63
CA TYR A 26 3.43 10.59 4.76
C TYR A 26 2.97 11.11 3.40
N GLN A 27 1.65 11.21 3.19
CA GLN A 27 1.03 11.57 1.91
C GLN A 27 1.47 10.66 0.73
N GLY A 28 1.87 9.44 0.99
CA GLY A 28 1.94 8.31 0.06
C GLY A 28 3.20 8.20 -0.80
N ASP A 29 3.82 9.27 -1.20
CA ASP A 29 5.02 9.24 -2.06
C ASP A 29 6.07 10.29 -1.67
N SER A 30 7.23 10.28 -2.33
CA SER A 30 8.31 11.23 -2.09
C SER A 30 7.95 12.68 -2.42
N ARG A 31 6.90 12.92 -3.20
CA ARG A 31 6.38 14.24 -3.55
C ARG A 31 5.32 14.72 -2.57
N ARG A 32 4.91 13.88 -1.63
CA ARG A 32 3.80 14.13 -0.69
C ARG A 32 2.48 14.43 -1.42
N SER A 33 2.23 13.69 -2.52
CA SER A 33 1.10 13.98 -3.41
C SER A 33 -0.28 13.65 -2.81
N GLY A 34 -0.36 12.81 -1.78
CA GLY A 34 -1.66 12.33 -1.27
C GLY A 34 -2.44 11.47 -2.27
N CYS A 35 -1.80 11.07 -3.38
CA CYS A 35 -2.41 10.29 -4.46
C CYS A 35 -1.40 9.33 -5.12
N PRO A 36 -0.81 8.38 -4.40
CA PRO A 36 0.29 7.57 -4.94
C PRO A 36 -0.13 6.61 -6.04
N ASP A 37 -1.39 6.18 -6.10
CA ASP A 37 -1.82 5.07 -6.96
C ASP A 37 -3.01 5.36 -7.89
N GLY A 38 -3.74 6.47 -7.66
CA GLY A 38 -4.89 6.85 -8.47
C GLY A 38 -6.08 5.87 -8.48
N ARG A 39 -6.05 4.78 -7.71
CA ARG A 39 -7.15 3.79 -7.68
C ARG A 39 -8.38 4.35 -6.95
N PRO A 40 -9.57 4.15 -7.53
CA PRO A 40 -10.79 4.64 -6.91
C PRO A 40 -11.18 3.81 -5.69
N LEU A 41 -11.76 4.49 -4.69
CA LEU A 41 -12.57 3.82 -3.69
C LEU A 41 -13.90 3.37 -4.30
N PRO A 42 -14.51 2.32 -3.74
CA PRO A 42 -15.86 1.92 -4.12
C PRO A 42 -16.87 3.06 -3.87
N SER A 43 -17.91 3.13 -4.71
CA SER A 43 -18.96 4.17 -4.61
C SER A 43 -19.76 4.14 -3.30
N ARG A 44 -19.76 2.98 -2.60
CA ARG A 44 -20.35 2.81 -1.27
C ARG A 44 -19.27 2.30 -0.34
N VAL A 45 -18.85 3.15 0.57
CA VAL A 45 -17.83 2.84 1.58
C VAL A 45 -18.51 2.45 2.88
N LYS A 46 -18.00 1.40 3.54
CA LYS A 46 -18.41 0.96 4.87
C LYS A 46 -17.21 0.56 5.69
N VAL A 47 -17.36 0.45 7.00
CA VAL A 47 -16.34 -0.12 7.88
C VAL A 47 -16.20 -1.60 7.56
N LEU A 48 -14.98 -2.01 7.23
CA LEU A 48 -14.62 -3.42 6.95
C LEU A 48 -14.18 -4.11 8.23
N TRP A 49 -13.35 -3.41 9.03
CA TRP A 49 -12.91 -3.85 10.33
C TRP A 49 -12.46 -2.67 11.19
N THR A 50 -12.46 -2.88 12.49
CA THR A 50 -11.88 -2.00 13.50
C THR A 50 -10.88 -2.79 14.34
N LEU A 51 -9.78 -2.16 14.71
CA LEU A 51 -8.85 -2.63 15.72
C LEU A 51 -8.92 -1.67 16.90
N PRO A 52 -9.70 -1.99 17.94
CA PRO A 52 -9.77 -1.16 19.14
C PRO A 52 -8.49 -1.28 19.96
N GLY A 53 -8.15 -0.24 20.69
CA GLY A 53 -6.97 -0.20 21.55
C GLY A 53 -6.97 1.01 22.48
N ASN A 54 -5.85 1.17 23.16
CA ASN A 54 -5.61 2.30 24.05
C ASN A 54 -4.43 3.17 23.56
N SER A 55 -3.92 2.90 22.38
CA SER A 55 -2.85 3.68 21.76
C SER A 55 -3.43 4.88 21.02
N HIS A 56 -2.77 6.03 21.10
CA HIS A 56 -3.25 7.29 20.54
C HIS A 56 -2.45 7.63 19.28
N TYR A 57 -3.13 7.86 18.16
CA TYR A 57 -2.51 8.02 16.85
C TYR A 57 -2.58 9.50 16.41
N LEU A 58 -1.45 10.20 16.45
CA LEU A 58 -1.34 11.61 16.03
C LEU A 58 -0.92 11.75 14.57
N ALA A 59 -0.03 10.89 14.10
CA ALA A 59 0.52 10.96 12.76
C ALA A 59 -0.11 9.93 11.81
N ALA A 60 -0.04 10.23 10.52
CA ALA A 60 -0.56 9.35 9.48
C ALA A 60 0.24 8.04 9.41
N PRO A 61 -0.42 6.89 9.24
CA PRO A 61 0.28 5.63 9.06
C PRO A 61 0.95 5.54 7.68
N ALA A 62 1.88 4.57 7.55
CA ALA A 62 2.41 4.13 6.27
C ALA A 62 1.95 2.70 5.96
N ILE A 63 1.84 2.37 4.67
CA ILE A 63 1.51 1.01 4.22
C ILE A 63 2.60 0.52 3.28
N SER A 64 3.19 -0.62 3.58
CA SER A 64 4.12 -1.31 2.69
C SER A 64 4.13 -2.81 2.94
N GLY A 65 4.30 -3.60 1.88
CA GLY A 65 4.39 -5.05 1.96
C GLY A 65 3.17 -5.73 2.62
N GLY A 66 1.99 -5.10 2.59
CA GLY A 66 0.76 -5.59 3.22
C GLY A 66 0.72 -5.36 4.73
N ARG A 67 1.48 -4.39 5.24
CA ARG A 67 1.48 -3.95 6.64
C ARG A 67 1.18 -2.47 6.73
N LEU A 68 0.27 -2.12 7.62
CA LEU A 68 -0.04 -0.77 8.05
C LEU A 68 0.82 -0.49 9.28
N VAL A 69 1.75 0.46 9.19
CA VAL A 69 2.65 0.86 10.28
C VAL A 69 2.14 2.17 10.86
N LEU A 70 1.83 2.16 12.15
CA LEU A 70 1.26 3.28 12.88
C LEU A 70 2.23 3.72 13.98
N PRO A 71 2.63 5.00 13.99
CA PRO A 71 3.26 5.59 15.16
C PRO A 71 2.18 5.91 16.18
N ALA A 72 2.45 5.68 17.46
CA ALA A 72 1.45 5.84 18.50
C ALA A 72 2.07 6.33 19.81
N LEU A 73 1.20 6.89 20.65
CA LEU A 73 1.42 7.03 22.07
C LEU A 73 0.57 5.97 22.78
N GLY A 74 1.22 5.01 23.42
CA GLY A 74 0.56 3.99 24.22
C GLY A 74 0.13 4.51 25.57
N ALA A 75 -0.21 3.60 26.48
CA ALA A 75 -0.60 3.94 27.84
C ALA A 75 0.47 4.82 28.52
N PHE A 76 0.03 5.84 29.26
CA PHE A 76 0.89 6.83 29.92
C PHE A 76 1.86 7.58 28.98
N ASN A 77 1.43 7.80 27.71
CA ASN A 77 2.25 8.42 26.66
C ASN A 77 3.54 7.64 26.33
N ALA A 78 3.62 6.37 26.68
CA ALA A 78 4.75 5.54 26.28
C ALA A 78 4.85 5.47 24.75
N PRO A 79 6.04 5.65 24.17
CA PRO A 79 6.20 5.57 22.73
C PRO A 79 5.87 4.19 22.20
N GLU A 80 5.20 4.13 21.05
CA GLU A 80 4.84 2.88 20.42
C GLU A 80 4.85 3.00 18.89
N VAL A 81 5.29 1.93 18.21
CA VAL A 81 5.08 1.72 16.78
C VAL A 81 4.39 0.39 16.58
N VAL A 82 3.23 0.39 15.92
CA VAL A 82 2.42 -0.82 15.72
C VAL A 82 2.36 -1.15 14.23
N ALA A 83 2.62 -2.40 13.86
CA ALA A 83 2.38 -2.90 12.52
C ALA A 83 1.17 -3.83 12.49
N VAL A 84 0.21 -3.53 11.63
CA VAL A 84 -1.04 -4.27 11.45
C VAL A 84 -1.08 -4.93 10.08
N GLU A 85 -1.42 -6.20 10.01
CA GLU A 85 -1.58 -6.91 8.74
C GLU A 85 -2.81 -6.41 7.98
N THR A 86 -2.61 -6.09 6.69
CA THR A 86 -3.69 -5.59 5.80
C THR A 86 -4.07 -6.58 4.71
N LYS A 87 -3.38 -7.74 4.61
CA LYS A 87 -3.48 -8.68 3.47
C LYS A 87 -4.87 -9.28 3.28
N ASP A 88 -5.55 -9.65 4.36
CA ASP A 88 -6.81 -10.43 4.25
C ASP A 88 -8.09 -9.58 4.21
N GLY A 89 -7.97 -8.28 4.43
CA GLY A 89 -9.05 -7.32 4.22
C GLY A 89 -10.29 -7.42 5.11
N LEU A 90 -10.42 -8.44 5.92
CA LEU A 90 -11.60 -8.70 6.74
C LEU A 90 -11.31 -8.79 8.24
N LYS A 91 -10.05 -8.96 8.63
CA LYS A 91 -9.63 -8.99 10.03
C LYS A 91 -8.33 -8.22 10.18
N SER A 92 -8.25 -7.43 11.23
CA SER A 92 -7.02 -6.80 11.67
C SER A 92 -6.25 -7.76 12.59
N ARG A 93 -4.96 -7.84 12.41
CA ARG A 93 -4.05 -8.54 13.31
C ARG A 93 -2.81 -7.69 13.49
N VAL A 94 -2.43 -7.44 14.75
CA VAL A 94 -1.12 -6.87 15.06
C VAL A 94 -0.06 -7.89 14.67
N ALA A 95 0.84 -7.50 13.77
CA ALA A 95 1.97 -8.33 13.36
C ALA A 95 3.11 -8.21 14.36
N TRP A 96 3.40 -6.99 14.79
CA TRP A 96 4.36 -6.67 15.84
C TRP A 96 4.07 -5.28 16.41
N SER A 97 4.58 -5.02 17.60
CA SER A 97 4.67 -3.70 18.20
C SER A 97 6.07 -3.49 18.78
N GLY A 98 6.57 -2.26 18.71
CA GLY A 98 7.83 -1.83 19.29
C GLY A 98 7.59 -0.66 20.24
N GLY A 99 8.23 -0.68 21.41
CA GLY A 99 8.11 0.34 22.43
C GLY A 99 9.40 0.42 23.28
N PRO A 100 9.34 0.89 24.51
CA PRO A 100 10.50 0.86 25.41
C PRO A 100 11.05 -0.56 25.60
N PRO A 101 12.37 -0.74 25.73
CA PRO A 101 13.41 0.30 25.83
C PRO A 101 13.91 0.83 24.47
N THR A 102 13.44 0.28 23.34
CA THR A 102 13.92 0.69 22.00
C THR A 102 13.54 2.14 21.68
N LEU A 103 12.32 2.52 21.96
CA LEU A 103 11.83 3.88 21.84
C LEU A 103 11.86 4.55 23.21
N GLY A 104 12.47 5.72 23.27
CA GLY A 104 12.60 6.47 24.53
C GLY A 104 11.74 7.71 24.61
N LEU A 105 11.24 8.21 23.47
CA LEU A 105 10.52 9.46 23.36
C LEU A 105 9.21 9.27 22.57
N PRO A 106 8.18 10.12 22.76
CA PRO A 106 6.92 10.03 22.00
C PRO A 106 7.14 9.98 20.49
N VAL A 107 6.31 9.19 19.78
CA VAL A 107 6.41 9.01 18.33
C VAL A 107 5.23 9.72 17.66
N ALA A 108 5.44 10.95 17.22
CA ALA A 108 4.46 11.78 16.50
C ALA A 108 4.77 11.91 15.00
N ALA A 109 5.91 11.40 14.53
CA ALA A 109 6.29 11.42 13.13
C ALA A 109 5.64 10.29 12.33
N SER A 110 5.10 10.59 11.14
CA SER A 110 4.64 9.55 10.22
C SER A 110 5.81 8.67 9.75
N PRO A 111 5.65 7.34 9.72
CA PRO A 111 6.72 6.44 9.31
C PRO A 111 7.09 6.60 7.84
N THR A 112 8.33 6.31 7.51
CA THR A 112 8.79 6.12 6.14
C THR A 112 9.28 4.69 5.97
N VAL A 113 8.70 3.96 5.02
CA VAL A 113 8.99 2.55 4.77
C VAL A 113 9.57 2.37 3.38
N ARG A 114 10.74 1.76 3.28
CA ARG A 114 11.35 1.41 2.00
C ARG A 114 12.32 0.24 2.18
N ASP A 115 12.36 -0.67 1.20
CA ASP A 115 13.27 -1.82 1.18
C ASP A 115 13.24 -2.64 2.49
N GLY A 116 12.03 -2.85 3.05
CA GLY A 116 11.85 -3.61 4.29
C GLY A 116 12.20 -2.87 5.59
N LEU A 117 12.70 -1.64 5.52
CA LEU A 117 13.08 -0.83 6.66
C LEU A 117 11.99 0.21 6.98
N VAL A 118 11.55 0.26 8.23
CA VAL A 118 10.67 1.28 8.80
C VAL A 118 11.53 2.31 9.53
N VAL A 119 11.38 3.59 9.19
CA VAL A 119 12.08 4.70 9.86
C VAL A 119 11.04 5.61 10.50
N VAL A 120 11.22 5.92 11.78
CA VAL A 120 10.34 6.81 12.55
C VAL A 120 11.15 7.85 13.33
N GLY A 121 10.61 9.06 13.46
CA GLY A 121 11.13 10.10 14.33
C GLY A 121 10.53 10.01 15.72
N GLU A 122 11.32 10.32 16.74
CA GLU A 122 10.95 10.39 18.15
C GLU A 122 11.13 11.80 18.68
N GLY A 123 10.37 12.14 19.71
CA GLY A 123 10.36 13.43 20.38
C GLY A 123 9.22 14.32 19.90
N MET A 124 8.74 15.14 20.79
CA MET A 124 7.74 16.18 20.57
C MET A 124 8.27 17.50 21.08
N HIS A 125 7.62 18.60 20.71
CA HIS A 125 8.03 19.98 21.02
C HIS A 125 8.47 20.25 22.48
N GLN A 126 7.97 19.48 23.43
CA GLN A 126 8.30 19.62 24.85
C GLN A 126 9.56 18.85 25.28
N ASN A 127 10.14 18.04 24.39
CA ASN A 127 11.29 17.21 24.73
C ASN A 127 12.61 17.96 24.57
N VAL A 128 13.60 17.53 25.36
CA VAL A 128 14.99 18.06 25.34
C VAL A 128 15.89 17.23 24.43
N ALA A 129 15.34 16.31 23.69
CA ALA A 129 16.03 15.45 22.73
C ALA A 129 15.05 14.90 21.71
N GLY A 130 15.57 14.42 20.60
CA GLY A 130 14.88 13.62 19.60
C GLY A 130 15.68 12.38 19.24
N ALA A 131 15.08 11.48 18.49
CA ALA A 131 15.80 10.37 17.90
C ALA A 131 15.19 9.98 16.56
N LEU A 132 16.00 9.33 15.72
CA LEU A 132 15.56 8.66 14.50
C LEU A 132 15.83 7.18 14.68
N SER A 133 14.78 6.36 14.60
CA SER A 133 14.84 4.92 14.85
C SER A 133 14.45 4.10 13.64
N ALA A 134 15.10 2.96 13.42
CA ALA A 134 14.84 2.06 12.33
C ALA A 134 14.55 0.63 12.78
N PHE A 135 13.52 0.05 12.15
CA PHE A 135 13.03 -1.30 12.43
C PHE A 135 12.89 -2.11 11.16
N SER A 136 13.01 -3.42 11.26
CA SER A 136 12.56 -4.34 10.21
C SER A 136 11.03 -4.29 10.07
N LEU A 137 10.52 -4.10 8.86
CA LEU A 137 9.09 -4.09 8.56
C LEU A 137 8.41 -5.41 8.94
N PHE A 138 9.14 -6.52 8.86
CA PHE A 138 8.53 -7.86 8.97
C PHE A 138 8.24 -8.29 10.39
N ASP A 139 9.10 -7.94 11.34
CA ASP A 139 9.02 -8.43 12.71
C ASP A 139 9.30 -7.37 13.79
N GLY A 140 9.52 -6.11 13.37
CA GLY A 140 9.76 -5.02 14.31
C GLY A 140 11.13 -5.07 14.98
N LEU A 141 12.08 -5.88 14.46
CA LEU A 141 13.44 -5.92 15.00
C LEU A 141 14.09 -4.54 14.85
N PRO A 142 14.54 -3.90 15.95
CA PRO A 142 15.26 -2.63 15.87
C PRO A 142 16.65 -2.86 15.31
N ILE A 143 17.06 -2.02 14.35
CA ILE A 143 18.34 -2.16 13.65
C ILE A 143 19.33 -1.10 14.11
N TRP A 144 18.84 0.16 14.18
CA TRP A 144 19.66 1.27 14.64
C TRP A 144 18.78 2.40 15.21
N ARG A 145 19.42 3.24 16.04
CA ARG A 145 18.83 4.45 16.62
C ARG A 145 19.86 5.57 16.66
N LEU A 146 19.51 6.74 16.14
CA LEU A 146 20.33 7.97 16.19
C LEU A 146 19.70 8.94 17.17
N GLU A 147 20.37 9.26 18.25
CA GLU A 147 19.94 10.29 19.21
C GLU A 147 20.41 11.68 18.78
N ILE A 148 19.54 12.66 18.99
CA ILE A 148 19.79 14.08 18.72
C ILE A 148 19.53 14.84 20.01
N ALA A 149 20.59 15.19 20.71
CA ALA A 149 20.49 15.92 21.95
C ALA A 149 20.31 17.43 21.72
N GLY A 150 19.56 18.08 22.60
CA GLY A 150 19.38 19.53 22.64
C GLY A 150 17.91 19.93 22.78
N LYS A 151 17.69 21.09 23.41
CA LYS A 151 16.35 21.64 23.61
C LYS A 151 15.68 21.91 22.26
N LEU A 152 14.39 21.55 22.13
CA LEU A 152 13.60 21.70 20.91
C LEU A 152 14.17 20.94 19.68
N ARG A 153 14.97 19.90 19.91
CA ARG A 153 15.52 19.03 18.86
C ARG A 153 14.76 17.71 18.85
N HIS A 154 13.57 17.72 18.30
CA HIS A 154 12.64 16.59 18.17
C HIS A 154 12.36 16.32 16.70
N ILE A 155 11.83 15.14 16.38
CA ILE A 155 11.52 14.73 15.00
C ILE A 155 10.04 14.42 14.91
N GLU A 156 9.21 15.39 14.55
CA GLU A 156 7.76 15.26 14.33
C GLU A 156 7.40 15.07 12.85
N GLY A 157 8.25 15.57 11.95
CA GLY A 157 8.08 15.45 10.51
C GLY A 157 8.50 14.09 9.95
N ALA A 158 7.77 13.57 8.97
CA ALA A 158 8.18 12.38 8.27
C ALA A 158 9.49 12.58 7.50
N ALA A 159 10.42 11.64 7.65
CA ALA A 159 11.67 11.64 6.90
C ALA A 159 11.43 11.36 5.40
N ALA A 160 12.32 11.87 4.54
CA ALA A 160 12.39 11.52 3.13
C ALA A 160 13.54 10.54 2.90
N ARG A 161 13.29 9.45 2.17
CA ARG A 161 14.30 8.43 1.90
C ARG A 161 14.61 8.33 0.41
N ALA A 162 15.89 8.52 0.05
CA ALA A 162 16.40 8.36 -1.30
C ALA A 162 16.72 6.89 -1.64
N PRO A 163 16.80 6.53 -2.92
CA PRO A 163 17.52 5.33 -3.35
C PRO A 163 18.97 5.38 -2.84
N GLY A 164 19.52 4.21 -2.49
CA GLY A 164 20.89 4.13 -1.99
C GLY A 164 21.07 4.40 -0.49
N GLY A 165 19.96 4.49 0.29
CA GLY A 165 20.02 4.47 1.76
C GLY A 165 20.09 5.83 2.45
N LYS A 166 20.22 6.94 1.73
CA LYS A 166 20.19 8.29 2.35
C LYS A 166 18.81 8.63 2.89
N ILE A 167 18.77 9.17 4.12
CA ILE A 167 17.56 9.58 4.82
C ILE A 167 17.72 11.03 5.23
N TYR A 168 16.74 11.87 4.88
CA TYR A 168 16.69 13.31 5.20
C TYR A 168 15.55 13.58 6.14
N PHE A 169 15.77 14.38 7.16
CA PHE A 169 14.75 14.69 8.15
C PHE A 169 14.97 16.08 8.79
N GLY A 170 13.88 16.68 9.22
CA GLY A 170 13.89 17.85 10.10
C GLY A 170 13.98 17.42 11.56
N SER A 171 14.67 18.16 12.38
CA SER A 171 14.84 17.87 13.81
C SER A 171 14.59 19.12 14.68
N GLY A 172 13.42 19.75 14.48
CA GLY A 172 13.09 20.98 15.18
C GLY A 172 14.18 22.04 15.00
N SER A 173 14.69 22.59 16.10
CA SER A 173 15.81 23.57 16.08
C SER A 173 17.17 22.95 15.74
N GLY A 174 17.26 21.65 15.53
CA GLY A 174 18.44 21.03 14.92
C GLY A 174 18.56 21.28 13.41
N GLY A 175 17.51 21.86 12.79
CA GLY A 175 17.47 22.13 11.35
C GLY A 175 17.20 20.87 10.54
N VAL A 176 17.95 20.67 9.46
CA VAL A 176 17.81 19.52 8.53
C VAL A 176 19.09 18.70 8.54
N SER A 177 18.93 17.38 8.57
CA SER A 177 20.04 16.42 8.57
C SER A 177 19.88 15.35 7.50
N CYS A 178 21.00 14.80 7.06
CA CYS A 178 21.11 13.64 6.19
C CYS A 178 21.93 12.54 6.87
N VAL A 179 21.41 11.32 6.87
CA VAL A 179 22.14 10.14 7.33
C VAL A 179 22.19 9.07 6.24
N ASP A 180 23.19 8.21 6.32
CA ASP A 180 23.33 7.05 5.44
C ASP A 180 23.00 5.76 6.22
N SER A 181 21.81 5.21 5.94
CA SER A 181 21.38 3.91 6.51
C SER A 181 22.11 2.71 5.90
N GLY A 182 22.91 2.92 4.86
CA GLY A 182 23.85 1.92 4.30
C GLY A 182 25.20 1.89 5.00
N GLN A 183 25.42 2.75 6.01
CA GLN A 183 26.63 2.78 6.84
C GLN A 183 26.21 2.84 8.31
N VAL A 184 25.96 1.67 8.90
CA VAL A 184 25.55 1.52 10.31
C VAL A 184 26.72 1.03 11.14
N THR A 185 27.12 1.81 12.14
CA THR A 185 28.13 1.40 13.12
C THR A 185 27.48 0.59 14.23
N MET A 186 28.04 -0.60 14.53
CA MET A 186 27.68 -1.44 15.66
C MET A 186 28.97 -1.91 16.33
N GLY A 187 29.23 -1.48 17.57
CA GLY A 187 30.54 -1.61 18.18
C GLY A 187 31.62 -0.94 17.34
N ASP A 188 32.71 -1.65 17.04
CA ASP A 188 33.84 -1.14 16.24
C ASP A 188 33.71 -1.40 14.72
N ARG A 189 32.57 -1.91 14.26
CA ARG A 189 32.36 -2.32 12.86
C ARG A 189 31.31 -1.47 12.18
N VAL A 190 31.49 -1.26 10.86
CA VAL A 190 30.52 -0.62 9.98
C VAL A 190 29.89 -1.67 9.07
N PHE A 191 28.58 -1.67 8.98
CA PHE A 191 27.78 -2.61 8.25
C PHE A 191 26.94 -1.89 7.18
N ASN A 192 26.70 -2.51 6.03
CA ASN A 192 25.63 -2.07 5.16
C ASN A 192 24.25 -2.41 5.74
N ALA A 193 23.16 -1.91 5.13
CA ALA A 193 21.82 -2.07 5.68
C ALA A 193 21.41 -3.55 5.88
N ALA A 194 21.74 -4.43 4.93
CA ALA A 194 21.41 -5.85 5.02
C ALA A 194 22.27 -6.59 6.07
N GLU A 195 23.55 -6.26 6.12
CA GLU A 195 24.48 -6.79 7.13
C GLU A 195 24.09 -6.33 8.53
N ALA A 196 23.69 -5.07 8.71
CA ALA A 196 23.23 -4.54 10.00
C ALA A 196 21.97 -5.28 10.50
N GLU A 197 20.99 -5.54 9.60
CA GLU A 197 19.82 -6.35 9.95
C GLU A 197 20.22 -7.79 10.30
N ALA A 198 21.12 -8.41 9.53
CA ALA A 198 21.62 -9.77 9.82
C ALA A 198 22.35 -9.83 11.15
N GLU A 199 23.18 -8.83 11.48
CA GLU A 199 23.88 -8.75 12.76
C GLU A 199 22.91 -8.56 13.93
N ALA A 200 21.89 -7.70 13.79
CA ALA A 200 20.84 -7.53 14.79
C ALA A 200 20.11 -8.86 15.07
N ARG A 201 19.80 -9.64 14.02
CA ARG A 201 19.20 -10.98 14.16
C ARG A 201 20.13 -11.96 14.85
N ARG A 202 21.42 -11.94 14.51
CA ARG A 202 22.45 -12.80 15.14
C ARG A 202 22.56 -12.51 16.63
N VAL A 203 22.58 -11.22 17.01
CA VAL A 203 22.65 -10.80 18.42
C VAL A 203 21.41 -11.27 19.17
N LEU A 204 20.19 -11.07 18.64
CA LEU A 204 18.96 -11.54 19.29
C LEU A 204 18.96 -13.07 19.48
N ALA A 205 19.42 -13.81 18.48
CA ALA A 205 19.52 -15.26 18.56
C ALA A 205 20.53 -15.71 19.63
N GLY A 206 21.68 -15.01 19.76
CA GLY A 206 22.67 -15.25 20.81
C GLY A 206 22.10 -15.00 22.21
N LEU A 207 21.46 -13.85 22.42
CA LEU A 207 20.81 -13.51 23.70
C LEU A 207 19.78 -14.56 24.11
N ARG A 208 18.95 -15.02 23.19
CA ARG A 208 17.96 -16.08 23.44
C ARG A 208 18.61 -17.42 23.75
N ALA A 209 19.70 -17.78 23.07
CA ALA A 209 20.45 -19.00 23.35
C ALA A 209 21.08 -18.96 24.74
N ASP A 210 21.57 -17.81 25.21
CA ASP A 210 22.10 -17.65 26.55
C ASP A 210 21.00 -17.70 27.62
N TYR A 211 19.85 -17.09 27.36
CA TYR A 211 18.67 -17.23 28.23
C TYR A 211 18.24 -18.69 28.38
N GLU A 212 18.18 -19.46 27.29
CA GLU A 212 17.84 -20.90 27.36
C GLU A 212 18.77 -21.72 28.29
N LYS A 213 20.02 -21.30 28.47
CA LYS A 213 20.98 -21.97 29.38
C LYS A 213 20.70 -21.67 30.85
N ILE A 214 20.19 -20.48 31.16
CA ILE A 214 20.03 -19.99 32.54
C ILE A 214 18.61 -20.02 33.06
N LYS A 215 17.56 -20.07 32.19
CA LYS A 215 16.16 -19.96 32.57
C LYS A 215 15.65 -20.98 33.59
N THR A 216 16.36 -22.12 33.77
CA THR A 216 16.02 -23.16 34.73
C THR A 216 16.72 -23.00 36.06
N THR A 217 17.80 -22.20 36.11
CA THR A 217 18.69 -22.00 37.27
C THR A 217 18.54 -20.60 37.87
N ASP A 218 18.03 -19.65 37.13
CA ASP A 218 17.78 -18.28 37.56
C ASP A 218 16.30 -17.96 37.38
N GLU A 219 15.56 -17.88 38.50
CA GLU A 219 14.13 -17.57 38.53
C GLU A 219 13.80 -16.11 38.10
N PHE A 220 14.81 -15.24 38.07
CA PHE A 220 14.70 -13.86 37.62
C PHE A 220 15.13 -13.65 36.17
N ALA A 221 15.50 -14.72 35.48
CA ALA A 221 15.88 -14.62 34.06
C ALA A 221 14.69 -14.18 33.21
N VAL A 222 14.88 -13.11 32.43
CA VAL A 222 13.87 -12.57 31.52
C VAL A 222 14.25 -12.93 30.08
N GLU A 223 13.27 -13.45 29.33
CA GLU A 223 13.49 -13.77 27.91
C GLU A 223 13.81 -12.51 27.10
N PRO A 224 14.96 -12.46 26.40
CA PRO A 224 15.36 -11.33 25.60
C PRO A 224 14.40 -11.07 24.43
N GLY A 225 13.94 -9.82 24.35
CA GLY A 225 13.10 -9.32 23.27
C GLY A 225 13.88 -8.57 22.20
N PRO A 226 13.22 -8.16 21.11
CA PRO A 226 13.82 -7.32 20.08
C PRO A 226 14.48 -6.04 20.63
N GLY A 227 13.89 -5.42 21.67
CA GLY A 227 14.40 -4.19 22.29
C GLY A 227 15.80 -4.31 22.91
N ASP A 228 16.22 -5.51 23.30
CA ASP A 228 17.56 -5.74 23.88
C ASP A 228 18.69 -5.66 22.86
N VAL A 229 18.37 -5.78 21.57
CA VAL A 229 19.35 -5.77 20.49
C VAL A 229 20.12 -4.45 20.44
N LEU A 230 19.42 -3.31 20.47
CA LEU A 230 20.07 -1.99 20.40
C LEU A 230 20.96 -1.72 21.61
N ARG A 231 20.57 -2.21 22.80
CA ARG A 231 21.39 -2.10 24.01
C ARG A 231 22.73 -2.81 23.86
N VAL A 232 22.76 -3.91 23.10
CA VAL A 232 23.99 -4.69 22.87
C VAL A 232 24.79 -4.16 21.68
N THR A 233 24.11 -3.81 20.57
CA THR A 233 24.78 -3.42 19.33
C THR A 233 25.20 -1.96 19.30
N GLY A 234 24.44 -1.07 19.96
CA GLY A 234 24.62 0.38 19.84
C GLY A 234 24.44 0.90 18.40
N GLY A 235 23.66 0.18 17.58
CA GLY A 235 23.53 0.45 16.15
C GLY A 235 23.18 1.93 15.86
N THR A 236 24.00 2.61 15.05
CA THR A 236 23.83 4.02 14.70
C THR A 236 24.21 4.28 13.24
N PRO A 237 23.39 5.00 12.42
CA PRO A 237 23.72 5.33 11.05
C PRO A 237 24.72 6.49 10.99
N ARG A 238 25.49 6.55 9.90
CA ARG A 238 26.45 7.66 9.68
C ARG A 238 25.70 8.96 9.33
N ILE A 239 25.99 10.03 10.06
CA ILE A 239 25.56 11.39 9.68
C ILE A 239 26.46 11.86 8.54
N LEU A 240 25.86 12.28 7.41
CA LEU A 240 26.57 12.84 6.28
C LEU A 240 26.72 14.36 6.40
N TRP A 241 25.62 15.02 6.76
CA TRP A 241 25.60 16.46 7.02
C TRP A 241 24.42 16.85 7.91
N SER A 242 24.55 18.00 8.58
CA SER A 242 23.49 18.67 9.34
C SER A 242 23.66 20.17 9.18
N VAL A 243 22.56 20.88 8.88
CA VAL A 243 22.57 22.33 8.60
C VAL A 243 21.39 23.02 9.25
N GLY A 244 21.54 24.32 9.49
CA GLY A 244 20.47 25.18 9.98
C GLY A 244 20.21 25.08 11.49
N ALA A 245 21.06 24.44 12.28
CA ALA A 245 20.89 24.36 13.72
C ALA A 245 20.73 25.76 14.33
N ASP A 246 19.70 25.92 15.19
CA ASP A 246 19.30 27.14 15.87
C ASP A 246 18.89 28.31 14.96
N LYS A 247 18.93 28.13 13.63
CA LYS A 247 18.46 29.11 12.63
C LYS A 247 17.14 28.66 11.97
N LEU A 248 17.00 27.38 11.73
CA LEU A 248 15.78 26.78 11.20
C LEU A 248 15.08 25.98 12.31
N HIS A 249 13.75 26.01 12.31
CA HIS A 249 12.95 25.12 13.14
C HIS A 249 12.03 24.29 12.26
N VAL A 250 12.35 22.99 12.08
CA VAL A 250 11.73 22.12 11.08
C VAL A 250 10.99 20.96 11.74
N ASP A 251 9.67 21.12 11.91
CA ASP A 251 8.76 20.12 12.47
C ASP A 251 7.94 19.42 11.39
N SER A 252 7.80 20.07 10.24
CA SER A 252 7.06 19.49 9.11
C SER A 252 7.87 18.44 8.37
N ALA A 253 7.17 17.53 7.65
CA ALA A 253 7.83 16.53 6.82
C ALA A 253 8.65 17.19 5.70
N VAL A 254 9.86 16.71 5.49
CA VAL A 254 10.71 17.15 4.37
C VAL A 254 10.38 16.41 3.08
N VAL A 255 10.67 17.03 1.94
CA VAL A 255 10.42 16.48 0.60
C VAL A 255 11.73 16.36 -0.16
N LEU A 256 11.96 15.19 -0.75
CA LEU A 256 13.05 14.95 -1.70
C LEU A 256 12.54 15.19 -3.12
N ALA A 257 13.20 16.07 -3.85
CA ALA A 257 12.83 16.45 -5.21
C ALA A 257 14.05 16.54 -6.14
N GLN A 258 13.80 16.77 -7.42
CA GLN A 258 14.82 17.06 -8.44
C GLN A 258 14.58 18.44 -9.01
N ARG A 259 15.52 19.36 -8.85
CA ARG A 259 15.50 20.70 -9.44
C ARG A 259 16.47 20.78 -10.63
N ALA A 260 16.18 21.64 -11.59
CA ALA A 260 17.04 21.91 -12.74
C ALA A 260 17.23 23.43 -12.88
N PRO A 261 18.24 24.05 -12.20
CA PRO A 261 18.42 25.48 -12.24
C PRO A 261 18.80 25.96 -13.63
N ARG A 262 17.96 26.82 -14.23
CA ARG A 262 18.19 27.51 -15.52
C ARG A 262 18.76 26.63 -16.63
N GLY A 263 18.20 25.43 -16.85
CA GLY A 263 18.62 24.54 -17.94
C GLY A 263 19.91 23.75 -17.66
N GLY A 264 20.41 23.79 -16.43
CA GLY A 264 21.49 22.93 -15.95
C GLY A 264 21.03 21.49 -15.71
N GLU A 265 21.96 20.63 -15.29
CA GLU A 265 21.65 19.25 -14.93
C GLU A 265 20.71 19.17 -13.74
N ALA A 266 19.88 18.11 -13.72
CA ALA A 266 18.97 17.86 -12.64
C ALA A 266 19.73 17.50 -11.35
N GLN A 267 19.48 18.25 -10.28
CA GLN A 267 20.11 18.10 -8.98
C GLN A 267 19.08 17.68 -7.94
N ALA A 268 19.41 16.67 -7.12
CA ALA A 268 18.58 16.29 -6.00
C ALA A 268 18.59 17.36 -4.92
N CYS A 269 17.42 17.71 -4.40
CA CYS A 269 17.27 18.72 -3.35
C CYS A 269 16.24 18.29 -2.31
N ILE A 270 16.38 18.86 -1.12
CA ILE A 270 15.45 18.72 0.00
C ILE A 270 14.71 20.04 0.16
N VAL A 271 13.37 19.97 0.22
CA VAL A 271 12.54 21.13 0.54
C VAL A 271 11.97 20.93 1.94
N ALA A 272 12.14 21.93 2.79
CA ALA A 272 11.68 21.94 4.17
C ALA A 272 10.97 23.26 4.51
N GLY A 273 9.94 23.17 5.34
CA GLY A 273 9.31 24.33 5.96
C GLY A 273 9.96 24.62 7.31
N SER A 274 10.42 25.85 7.53
CA SER A 274 10.91 26.32 8.81
C SER A 274 9.89 27.23 9.48
N ALA A 275 9.59 26.97 10.75
CA ALA A 275 8.72 27.76 11.60
C ALA A 275 9.53 28.78 12.42
N TYR A 276 8.87 29.83 12.86
CA TYR A 276 9.36 30.72 13.90
C TYR A 276 8.55 30.52 15.17
N LEU A 277 9.24 30.26 16.26
CA LEU A 277 8.67 30.09 17.59
C LEU A 277 8.72 31.44 18.31
N ASP A 278 7.57 32.07 18.45
CA ASP A 278 7.49 33.47 19.00
C ASP A 278 7.93 33.56 20.48
N GLU A 279 7.69 32.53 21.28
CA GLU A 279 8.04 32.47 22.70
C GLU A 279 9.54 32.24 22.89
N GLU A 280 10.13 31.32 22.17
CA GLU A 280 11.56 31.00 22.23
C GLU A 280 12.42 31.94 21.40
N LYS A 281 11.82 32.75 20.54
CA LYS A 281 12.50 33.64 19.56
C LYS A 281 13.48 32.86 18.67
N LEU A 282 13.06 31.68 18.20
CA LEU A 282 13.89 30.72 17.51
C LEU A 282 13.31 30.36 16.15
N GLY A 283 14.19 30.08 15.17
CA GLY A 283 13.79 29.72 13.82
C GLY A 283 13.45 30.93 12.94
N GLU A 284 12.92 30.66 11.76
CA GLU A 284 12.42 31.67 10.82
C GLU A 284 11.25 31.10 10.00
N ARG A 285 10.29 31.96 9.64
CA ARG A 285 9.17 31.56 8.78
C ARG A 285 9.62 31.53 7.34
N ALA A 286 10.06 30.36 6.88
CA ALA A 286 10.61 30.20 5.55
C ALA A 286 10.30 28.82 4.92
N LEU A 287 10.26 28.79 3.59
CA LEU A 287 10.44 27.58 2.82
C LEU A 287 11.87 27.56 2.31
N VAL A 288 12.62 26.50 2.60
CA VAL A 288 14.02 26.36 2.22
C VAL A 288 14.22 25.20 1.27
N CYS A 289 15.12 25.35 0.30
CA CYS A 289 15.57 24.28 -0.56
C CYS A 289 17.07 24.09 -0.38
N LEU A 290 17.46 22.88 -0.02
CA LEU A 290 18.83 22.50 0.28
C LEU A 290 19.33 21.49 -0.73
N SER A 291 20.59 21.51 -1.09
CA SER A 291 21.23 20.44 -1.86
C SER A 291 21.16 19.13 -1.08
N ALA A 292 20.71 18.06 -1.73
CA ALA A 292 20.64 16.74 -1.10
C ALA A 292 22.04 16.11 -0.90
N ALA A 293 23.07 16.64 -1.57
CA ALA A 293 24.43 16.13 -1.46
C ALA A 293 25.12 16.54 -0.16
N ASP A 294 25.00 17.82 0.20
CA ASP A 294 25.81 18.48 1.24
C ASP A 294 25.02 19.44 2.16
N GLY A 295 23.74 19.68 1.87
CA GLY A 295 22.88 20.56 2.65
C GLY A 295 23.04 22.04 2.32
N GLU A 296 23.82 22.45 1.29
CA GLU A 296 23.93 23.86 0.89
C GLU A 296 22.56 24.43 0.50
N GLU A 297 22.31 25.68 0.95
CA GLU A 297 21.07 26.41 0.64
C GLU A 297 21.04 26.81 -0.84
N ALA A 298 20.12 26.25 -1.60
CA ALA A 298 19.91 26.60 -2.99
C ALA A 298 19.03 27.86 -3.15
N TRP A 299 18.01 27.97 -2.33
CA TRP A 299 17.15 29.13 -2.20
C TRP A 299 16.34 29.09 -0.89
N LYS A 300 15.92 30.27 -0.44
CA LYS A 300 15.02 30.47 0.70
C LYS A 300 13.95 31.49 0.36
N VAL A 301 12.69 31.20 0.75
CA VAL A 301 11.53 32.04 0.52
C VAL A 301 10.86 32.37 1.85
N PRO A 302 10.79 33.66 2.26
CA PRO A 302 10.12 34.05 3.50
C PRO A 302 8.61 33.82 3.40
N LEU A 303 8.01 33.35 4.49
CA LEU A 303 6.59 33.07 4.62
C LEU A 303 5.96 34.02 5.65
N ARG A 304 4.66 34.29 5.48
CA ARG A 304 3.91 35.13 6.42
C ARG A 304 3.55 34.37 7.71
N TRP A 305 3.19 33.12 7.57
CA TRP A 305 2.76 32.20 8.62
C TRP A 305 3.68 30.97 8.69
N ASN A 306 3.64 30.27 9.81
CA ASN A 306 4.42 29.04 9.97
C ASN A 306 3.95 27.95 9.00
N PRO A 307 4.86 27.25 8.30
CA PRO A 307 4.55 26.22 7.30
C PRO A 307 4.28 24.85 7.94
N TRP A 308 3.25 24.77 8.77
CA TRP A 308 2.86 23.53 9.44
C TRP A 308 2.39 22.44 8.48
N GLY A 309 1.85 22.85 7.34
CA GLY A 309 1.33 21.92 6.33
C GLY A 309 2.40 21.43 5.37
N SER A 310 3.40 20.73 5.81
CA SER A 310 4.50 20.15 5.01
C SER A 310 4.49 20.39 3.49
N PRO A 311 5.63 20.63 2.83
CA PRO A 311 5.69 20.86 1.39
C PRO A 311 5.16 19.67 0.58
N SER A 312 4.57 19.91 -0.59
CA SER A 312 4.27 18.93 -1.61
C SER A 312 4.74 19.40 -2.98
N ILE A 313 5.06 18.47 -3.89
CA ILE A 313 5.56 18.80 -5.23
C ILE A 313 4.51 18.45 -6.28
N ALA A 314 4.19 19.46 -7.11
CA ALA A 314 3.35 19.30 -8.28
C ALA A 314 4.13 19.65 -9.56
N SER A 315 3.69 19.12 -10.69
CA SER A 315 4.37 19.35 -11.98
C SER A 315 3.36 19.65 -13.10
N PRO A 316 2.59 20.76 -12.99
CA PRO A 316 1.66 21.14 -14.04
C PRO A 316 2.41 21.53 -15.31
N ALA A 317 2.04 20.91 -16.42
CA ALA A 317 2.67 21.16 -17.74
C ALA A 317 4.21 21.16 -17.74
N GLY A 318 4.81 20.31 -16.89
CA GLY A 318 6.26 20.18 -16.77
C GLY A 318 6.95 21.21 -15.87
N LYS A 319 6.28 22.26 -15.43
CA LYS A 319 6.81 23.22 -14.46
C LYS A 319 6.67 22.67 -13.05
N LYS A 320 7.76 22.57 -12.30
CA LYS A 320 7.75 22.05 -10.93
C LYS A 320 7.42 23.14 -9.92
N LEU A 321 6.37 22.95 -9.16
CA LEU A 321 5.96 23.84 -8.08
C LEU A 321 6.01 23.13 -6.74
N VAL A 322 6.51 23.81 -5.73
CA VAL A 322 6.39 23.44 -4.33
C VAL A 322 5.17 24.13 -3.76
N LEU A 323 4.22 23.39 -3.20
CA LEU A 323 3.08 23.93 -2.49
C LEU A 323 3.25 23.69 -1.00
N VAL A 324 2.95 24.69 -0.17
CA VAL A 324 2.99 24.56 1.29
C VAL A 324 1.80 25.26 1.93
N GLY A 325 1.16 24.56 2.87
CA GLY A 325 0.14 25.12 3.74
C GLY A 325 0.77 25.84 4.92
N CYS A 326 0.28 27.04 5.24
CA CYS A 326 0.75 27.84 6.36
C CYS A 326 -0.39 28.19 7.30
N SER A 327 -0.06 28.41 8.58
CA SER A 327 -1.05 28.76 9.60
C SER A 327 -0.47 29.71 10.64
N SER A 328 -1.32 30.61 11.13
CA SER A 328 -1.04 31.47 12.30
C SER A 328 -1.25 30.77 13.64
N ILE A 329 -1.70 29.51 13.61
CA ILE A 329 -2.00 28.77 14.85
C ILE A 329 -0.76 28.66 15.71
N ARG A 330 -0.92 28.95 17.00
CA ARG A 330 -0.05 28.47 18.06
C ARG A 330 -0.64 27.15 18.51
N PHE A 331 0.16 26.16 18.87
CA PHE A 331 -0.31 24.79 19.17
C PHE A 331 -1.28 24.70 20.36
N ASP A 332 -2.35 25.46 20.31
CA ASP A 332 -3.48 25.38 21.21
C ASP A 332 -4.73 24.94 20.41
N PRO A 333 -5.28 23.77 20.67
CA PRO A 333 -6.50 23.30 20.01
C PRO A 333 -7.69 24.26 20.15
N SER A 334 -7.72 25.09 21.21
CA SER A 334 -8.74 26.11 21.39
C SER A 334 -8.62 27.28 20.40
N ALA A 335 -7.46 27.50 19.85
CA ALA A 335 -7.18 28.58 18.87
C ALA A 335 -7.52 28.20 17.42
N LEU A 336 -8.06 27.02 17.16
CA LEU A 336 -8.38 26.56 15.80
C LEU A 336 -9.35 27.47 15.07
N ALA A 337 -10.36 27.99 15.77
CA ALA A 337 -11.40 28.82 15.16
C ALA A 337 -10.86 30.17 14.66
N ASP A 338 -9.85 30.72 15.32
CA ASP A 338 -9.26 32.03 15.03
C ASP A 338 -8.02 31.95 14.13
N ALA A 339 -7.59 30.72 13.78
CA ALA A 339 -6.44 30.52 12.94
C ALA A 339 -6.69 31.09 11.54
N ARG A 340 -5.68 31.77 11.00
CA ARG A 340 -5.60 32.22 9.61
C ARG A 340 -4.53 31.44 8.88
N GLY A 341 -4.67 31.29 7.59
CA GLY A 341 -3.70 30.56 6.81
C GLY A 341 -3.60 31.02 5.37
N GLU A 342 -2.67 30.42 4.71
CA GLU A 342 -2.48 30.57 3.27
C GLU A 342 -1.91 29.29 2.69
N VAL A 343 -2.09 29.13 1.39
CA VAL A 343 -1.30 28.18 0.58
C VAL A 343 -0.37 29.00 -0.30
N VAL A 344 0.89 28.64 -0.29
CA VAL A 344 1.96 29.30 -1.06
C VAL A 344 2.49 28.31 -2.09
N ALA A 345 2.67 28.76 -3.33
CA ALA A 345 3.35 27.99 -4.36
C ALA A 345 4.63 28.70 -4.81
N VAL A 346 5.71 27.94 -4.85
CA VAL A 346 7.05 28.42 -5.20
C VAL A 346 7.59 27.56 -6.37
N ASP A 347 8.22 28.20 -7.33
CA ASP A 347 8.91 27.50 -8.40
C ASP A 347 10.13 26.74 -7.83
N LEU A 348 10.15 25.43 -7.97
CA LEU A 348 11.18 24.58 -7.36
C LEU A 348 12.59 24.87 -7.89
N ASP A 349 12.70 25.19 -9.18
CA ASP A 349 14.00 25.37 -9.82
C ASP A 349 14.65 26.72 -9.40
N THR A 350 13.83 27.76 -9.17
CA THR A 350 14.30 29.13 -8.97
C THR A 350 14.06 29.72 -7.60
N GLY A 351 13.19 29.14 -6.77
CA GLY A 351 12.74 29.72 -5.51
C GLY A 351 11.81 30.94 -5.67
N ARG A 352 11.36 31.26 -6.87
CA ARG A 352 10.46 32.40 -7.07
C ARG A 352 9.04 32.06 -6.64
N LEU A 353 8.40 32.99 -5.91
CA LEU A 353 6.98 32.90 -5.59
C LEU A 353 6.18 32.85 -6.88
N ALA A 354 5.39 31.78 -7.08
CA ALA A 354 4.48 31.66 -8.20
C ALA A 354 3.13 32.31 -7.87
N TRP A 355 2.57 31.99 -6.72
CA TRP A 355 1.35 32.58 -6.21
C TRP A 355 1.17 32.33 -4.70
N ARG A 356 0.26 33.08 -4.10
CA ARG A 356 -0.16 32.95 -2.71
C ARG A 356 -1.67 33.07 -2.63
N ARG A 357 -2.32 32.22 -1.82
CA ARG A 357 -3.75 32.25 -1.59
C ARG A 357 -4.04 32.24 -0.09
N GLU A 358 -4.59 33.32 0.43
CA GLU A 358 -5.09 33.39 1.79
C GLU A 358 -6.40 32.59 1.94
N VAL A 359 -6.59 32.01 3.12
CA VAL A 359 -7.80 31.28 3.52
C VAL A 359 -8.19 31.65 4.95
N PRO A 360 -9.49 31.62 5.29
CA PRO A 360 -9.97 31.99 6.63
C PRO A 360 -9.41 31.13 7.76
N GLY A 361 -9.11 29.84 7.49
CA GLY A 361 -8.58 28.91 8.47
C GLY A 361 -7.12 28.58 8.26
N GLY A 362 -6.46 28.05 9.29
CA GLY A 362 -5.08 27.56 9.20
C GLY A 362 -4.98 26.31 8.30
N VAL A 363 -3.92 26.21 7.49
CA VAL A 363 -3.64 25.03 6.66
C VAL A 363 -2.52 24.24 7.31
N LEU A 364 -2.88 23.12 7.95
CA LEU A 364 -2.03 22.30 8.81
C LEU A 364 -1.54 21.00 8.14
N SER A 365 -1.93 20.78 6.90
CA SER A 365 -1.62 19.56 6.15
C SER A 365 -1.08 19.88 4.76
N PRO A 366 -0.35 18.98 4.11
CA PRO A 366 0.08 19.13 2.73
C PRO A 366 -1.10 19.32 1.78
N VAL A 367 -0.84 20.02 0.68
CA VAL A 367 -1.74 20.07 -0.46
C VAL A 367 -1.65 18.72 -1.21
N ALA A 368 -2.73 17.96 -1.25
CA ALA A 368 -2.78 16.75 -2.06
C ALA A 368 -2.89 17.12 -3.54
N ILE A 369 -2.16 16.40 -4.40
CA ILE A 369 -2.02 16.70 -5.83
C ILE A 369 -2.62 15.56 -6.65
N ASP A 370 -3.44 15.89 -7.62
CA ASP A 370 -4.01 14.89 -8.53
C ASP A 370 -2.94 14.22 -9.42
N PRO A 371 -3.23 13.08 -10.06
CA PRO A 371 -2.24 12.39 -10.89
C PRO A 371 -1.69 13.20 -12.06
N THR A 372 -2.40 14.22 -12.52
CA THR A 372 -1.94 15.09 -13.60
C THR A 372 -0.97 16.18 -13.13
N GLY A 373 -0.89 16.41 -11.81
CA GLY A 373 -0.12 17.49 -11.23
C GLY A 373 -0.75 18.88 -11.38
N SER A 374 -1.96 18.95 -11.93
CA SER A 374 -2.59 20.23 -12.30
C SER A 374 -3.61 20.73 -11.28
N PHE A 375 -4.10 19.83 -10.43
CA PHE A 375 -5.14 20.12 -9.46
C PHE A 375 -4.68 19.79 -8.04
N GLY A 376 -4.83 20.75 -7.13
CA GLY A 376 -4.46 20.60 -5.72
C GLY A 376 -5.68 20.64 -4.82
N VAL A 377 -5.67 19.84 -3.74
CA VAL A 377 -6.74 19.81 -2.73
C VAL A 377 -6.13 19.94 -1.34
N PHE A 378 -6.71 20.78 -0.51
CA PHE A 378 -6.27 20.98 0.88
C PHE A 378 -7.45 21.22 1.84
N THR A 379 -7.18 20.99 3.10
CA THR A 379 -8.09 21.22 4.22
C THR A 379 -7.64 22.43 5.03
N ALA A 380 -8.56 23.06 5.74
CA ALA A 380 -8.24 24.14 6.69
C ALA A 380 -9.06 24.02 7.96
N THR A 381 -8.63 24.71 9.02
CA THR A 381 -9.27 24.67 10.34
C THR A 381 -10.67 25.28 10.35
N ASP A 382 -11.05 26.00 9.31
CA ASP A 382 -12.43 26.52 9.10
C ASP A 382 -13.44 25.45 8.67
N GLY A 383 -13.01 24.18 8.60
CA GLY A 383 -13.86 23.04 8.25
C GLY A 383 -14.13 22.88 6.76
N ILE A 384 -13.42 23.59 5.88
CA ILE A 384 -13.67 23.58 4.43
C ILE A 384 -12.52 22.88 3.70
N VAL A 385 -12.88 21.95 2.82
CA VAL A 385 -11.98 21.37 1.81
C VAL A 385 -12.03 22.21 0.55
N ARG A 386 -10.86 22.54 0.00
CA ARG A 386 -10.74 23.41 -1.18
C ARG A 386 -9.97 22.75 -2.30
N GLY A 387 -10.45 22.87 -3.53
CA GLY A 387 -9.77 22.48 -4.76
C GLY A 387 -9.27 23.71 -5.53
N VAL A 388 -8.00 23.69 -5.91
CA VAL A 388 -7.32 24.79 -6.61
C VAL A 388 -6.62 24.31 -7.86
N GLU A 389 -6.50 25.19 -8.85
CA GLU A 389 -5.59 25.02 -9.98
C GLU A 389 -4.14 25.26 -9.50
N VAL A 390 -3.29 24.27 -9.68
CA VAL A 390 -1.91 24.28 -9.14
C VAL A 390 -1.09 25.41 -9.77
N SER A 391 -1.26 25.68 -11.07
CA SER A 391 -0.46 26.68 -11.80
C SER A 391 -0.70 28.12 -11.37
N THR A 392 -1.91 28.45 -10.89
CA THR A 392 -2.35 29.82 -10.62
C THR A 392 -2.85 30.07 -9.19
N GLY A 393 -3.11 29.01 -8.43
CA GLY A 393 -3.80 29.10 -7.14
C GLY A 393 -5.29 29.48 -7.24
N ARG A 394 -5.87 29.52 -8.43
CA ARG A 394 -7.29 29.83 -8.62
C ARG A 394 -8.17 28.79 -7.94
N LEU A 395 -9.07 29.25 -7.09
CA LEU A 395 -10.06 28.38 -6.45
C LEU A 395 -11.03 27.81 -7.49
N ILE A 396 -11.16 26.51 -7.57
CA ILE A 396 -12.09 25.82 -8.47
C ILE A 396 -13.38 25.49 -7.74
N TRP A 397 -13.28 24.96 -6.51
CA TRP A 397 -14.43 24.65 -5.67
C TRP A 397 -14.08 24.70 -4.17
N SER A 398 -15.11 24.87 -3.36
CA SER A 398 -15.08 24.69 -1.91
C SER A 398 -16.18 23.71 -1.50
N SER A 399 -15.90 22.85 -0.54
CA SER A 399 -16.93 21.97 0.03
C SER A 399 -17.89 22.74 0.95
N THR A 400 -18.99 22.11 1.32
CA THR A 400 -19.77 22.55 2.49
C THR A 400 -18.90 22.41 3.75
N PRO A 401 -19.05 23.31 4.75
CA PRO A 401 -18.34 23.19 6.01
C PRO A 401 -18.60 21.87 6.74
N SER A 402 -17.61 21.46 7.55
CA SER A 402 -17.62 20.30 8.43
C SER A 402 -16.95 20.73 9.76
N GLY A 403 -16.53 19.80 10.60
CA GLY A 403 -15.67 20.11 11.74
C GLY A 403 -14.29 20.59 11.29
N PRO A 404 -13.49 21.19 12.19
CA PRO A 404 -12.14 21.65 11.88
C PRO A 404 -11.27 20.50 11.34
N TYR A 405 -10.32 20.84 10.47
CA TYR A 405 -9.36 19.86 9.94
C TYR A 405 -7.96 20.10 10.49
N PHE A 406 -7.36 19.04 11.03
CA PHE A 406 -5.92 18.86 11.20
C PHE A 406 -5.37 17.96 10.08
N ALA A 407 -6.11 16.93 9.78
CA ALA A 407 -5.76 15.93 8.79
C ALA A 407 -5.78 16.50 7.37
N GLY A 408 -4.84 16.08 6.54
CA GLY A 408 -4.88 16.26 5.10
C GLY A 408 -5.91 15.35 4.44
N VAL A 409 -5.98 15.43 3.11
CA VAL A 409 -6.84 14.54 2.32
C VAL A 409 -6.01 13.45 1.65
N ALA A 410 -6.69 12.34 1.30
CA ALA A 410 -6.18 11.34 0.37
C ALA A 410 -7.02 11.37 -0.90
N ILE A 411 -6.38 11.33 -2.07
CA ILE A 411 -7.06 11.26 -3.36
C ILE A 411 -7.05 9.81 -3.85
N ALA A 412 -8.23 9.24 -4.06
CA ALA A 412 -8.43 7.87 -4.53
C ALA A 412 -9.25 7.90 -5.84
N GLY A 413 -8.59 7.86 -6.97
CA GLY A 413 -9.19 8.07 -8.28
C GLY A 413 -9.83 9.45 -8.39
N MET A 414 -11.15 9.51 -8.59
CA MET A 414 -11.93 10.76 -8.68
C MET A 414 -12.57 11.18 -7.35
N THR A 415 -12.19 10.55 -6.24
CA THR A 415 -12.74 10.83 -4.91
C THR A 415 -11.66 11.41 -4.00
N VAL A 416 -11.97 12.53 -3.37
CA VAL A 416 -11.18 13.12 -2.27
C VAL A 416 -11.74 12.61 -0.96
N CYS A 417 -10.90 11.94 -0.17
CA CYS A 417 -11.24 11.45 1.16
C CYS A 417 -10.74 12.42 2.21
N SER A 418 -11.63 13.03 2.95
CA SER A 418 -11.32 13.89 4.09
C SER A 418 -11.87 13.32 5.38
N VAL A 419 -11.21 13.58 6.47
CA VAL A 419 -11.69 13.29 7.83
C VAL A 419 -11.47 14.52 8.70
N ASP A 420 -12.52 15.04 9.31
CA ASP A 420 -12.39 16.17 10.22
C ASP A 420 -11.99 15.71 11.64
N LEU A 421 -11.66 16.68 12.47
CA LEU A 421 -11.21 16.43 13.84
C LEU A 421 -12.25 15.66 14.68
N ASN A 422 -13.54 15.77 14.35
CA ASN A 422 -14.64 15.12 15.06
C ASN A 422 -14.95 13.71 14.54
N GLY A 423 -14.18 13.21 13.55
CA GLY A 423 -14.34 11.86 13.00
C GLY A 423 -15.45 11.77 11.94
N GLN A 424 -15.87 12.87 11.33
CA GLN A 424 -16.72 12.82 10.14
C GLN A 424 -15.83 12.58 8.91
N ILE A 425 -16.02 11.44 8.26
CA ILE A 425 -15.34 11.08 7.02
C ILE A 425 -16.23 11.42 5.84
N ARG A 426 -15.68 12.10 4.84
CA ARG A 426 -16.39 12.45 3.61
C ARG A 426 -15.61 12.00 2.38
N GLY A 427 -16.33 11.43 1.41
CA GLY A 427 -15.87 11.29 0.04
C GLY A 427 -16.43 12.42 -0.80
N LEU A 428 -15.58 13.25 -1.36
CA LEU A 428 -15.96 14.38 -2.20
C LEU A 428 -15.55 14.10 -3.65
N SER A 429 -16.31 14.64 -4.60
CA SER A 429 -15.90 14.62 -6.01
C SER A 429 -14.65 15.47 -6.20
N LEU A 430 -13.58 14.93 -6.76
CA LEU A 430 -12.36 15.67 -7.10
C LEU A 430 -12.64 16.86 -8.04
N GLN A 431 -13.58 16.71 -8.97
CA GLN A 431 -13.92 17.74 -9.95
C GLN A 431 -14.75 18.90 -9.39
N SER A 432 -15.64 18.62 -8.44
CA SER A 432 -16.66 19.60 -8.02
C SER A 432 -16.74 19.89 -6.53
N GLY A 433 -15.99 19.15 -5.69
CA GLY A 433 -16.07 19.26 -4.23
C GLY A 433 -17.39 18.78 -3.63
N LYS A 434 -18.36 18.31 -4.45
CA LYS A 434 -19.66 17.83 -3.96
C LYS A 434 -19.47 16.53 -3.16
N THR A 435 -20.11 16.47 -2.00
CA THR A 435 -20.13 15.26 -1.16
C THR A 435 -20.85 14.13 -1.89
N GLN A 436 -20.17 13.01 -2.06
CA GLN A 436 -20.67 11.77 -2.63
C GLN A 436 -21.21 10.82 -1.56
N TRP A 437 -20.52 10.77 -0.43
CA TRP A 437 -20.90 9.99 0.75
C TRP A 437 -20.29 10.59 2.02
N THR A 438 -20.93 10.28 3.16
CA THR A 438 -20.48 10.66 4.50
C THR A 438 -20.58 9.45 5.43
N LEU A 439 -19.63 9.32 6.35
CA LEU A 439 -19.65 8.36 7.42
C LEU A 439 -19.18 9.06 8.71
N GLU A 440 -20.02 9.02 9.74
CA GLU A 440 -19.68 9.54 11.06
C GLU A 440 -19.22 8.39 11.94
N LEU A 441 -17.95 8.41 12.34
CA LEU A 441 -17.37 7.34 13.16
C LEU A 441 -18.14 7.14 14.46
N GLY A 442 -18.56 8.22 15.14
CA GLY A 442 -19.29 8.17 16.39
C GLY A 442 -20.66 7.51 16.33
N LYS A 443 -21.26 7.46 15.19
CA LYS A 443 -22.54 6.81 14.96
C LYS A 443 -22.43 5.37 14.50
N HIS A 444 -21.20 4.89 14.22
CA HIS A 444 -21.01 3.56 13.68
C HIS A 444 -20.92 2.51 14.82
N PRO A 445 -21.78 1.46 14.83
CA PRO A 445 -21.85 0.48 15.93
C PRO A 445 -20.54 -0.23 16.23
N SER A 446 -19.70 -0.43 15.19
CA SER A 446 -18.40 -1.12 15.32
C SER A 446 -17.29 -0.22 15.86
N VAL A 447 -17.49 1.10 15.96
CA VAL A 447 -16.48 2.06 16.42
C VAL A 447 -16.77 2.57 17.82
N ALA A 448 -18.04 2.61 18.21
CA ALA A 448 -18.62 2.95 19.51
C ALA A 448 -18.22 4.31 20.11
N LEU A 449 -16.94 4.65 20.19
CA LEU A 449 -16.42 5.92 20.69
C LEU A 449 -15.26 6.37 19.81
N PRO A 450 -15.49 7.18 18.77
CA PRO A 450 -14.42 7.70 17.96
C PRO A 450 -13.75 8.82 18.74
N GLY A 451 -12.48 8.71 18.94
CA GLY A 451 -11.66 9.84 19.35
C GLY A 451 -11.56 10.89 18.26
N ARG A 452 -10.84 11.94 18.57
CA ARG A 452 -10.45 12.93 17.57
C ARG A 452 -9.56 12.32 16.49
N VAL A 453 -9.57 12.88 15.30
CA VAL A 453 -8.74 12.42 14.18
C VAL A 453 -7.77 13.53 13.77
N PHE A 454 -6.51 13.36 14.16
CA PHE A 454 -5.40 14.22 13.76
C PHE A 454 -4.66 13.66 12.55
N ALA A 455 -4.54 12.34 12.50
CA ALA A 455 -3.83 11.63 11.45
C ALA A 455 -4.53 11.76 10.09
N SER A 456 -3.77 12.10 9.05
CA SER A 456 -4.29 12.10 7.68
C SER A 456 -4.73 10.69 7.27
N PRO A 457 -5.87 10.55 6.55
CA PRO A 457 -6.33 9.27 6.05
C PRO A 457 -5.37 8.71 5.00
N VAL A 458 -5.29 7.40 4.91
CA VAL A 458 -4.40 6.69 3.98
C VAL A 458 -5.22 5.79 3.07
N CYS A 459 -5.00 5.90 1.75
CA CYS A 459 -5.65 5.07 0.75
C CYS A 459 -4.69 4.05 0.16
N SER A 460 -5.05 2.79 0.21
CA SER A 460 -4.28 1.71 -0.43
C SER A 460 -5.20 0.58 -0.87
N ALA A 461 -4.99 0.08 -2.08
CA ALA A 461 -5.72 -1.05 -2.64
C ALA A 461 -7.26 -0.90 -2.60
N GLY A 462 -7.79 0.32 -2.81
CA GLY A 462 -9.23 0.62 -2.75
C GLY A 462 -9.82 0.60 -1.35
N ARG A 463 -8.99 0.80 -0.32
CA ARG A 463 -9.37 0.93 1.09
C ARG A 463 -8.88 2.25 1.65
N LEU A 464 -9.59 2.75 2.64
CA LEU A 464 -9.24 3.92 3.43
C LEU A 464 -8.95 3.49 4.85
N TYR A 465 -7.86 3.97 5.43
CA TYR A 465 -7.46 3.71 6.80
C TYR A 465 -7.47 5.02 7.57
N VAL A 466 -8.08 4.98 8.77
CA VAL A 466 -8.19 6.11 9.69
C VAL A 466 -7.82 5.61 11.09
N ALA A 467 -7.09 6.42 11.84
CA ALA A 467 -6.73 6.12 13.23
C ALA A 467 -7.14 7.27 14.15
N THR A 468 -7.57 6.97 15.38
CA THR A 468 -8.13 7.95 16.31
C THR A 468 -7.21 8.24 17.48
N HIS A 469 -7.48 9.36 18.16
CA HIS A 469 -6.71 9.88 19.28
C HIS A 469 -7.65 10.39 20.37
N ASN A 470 -7.39 10.11 21.66
CA ASN A 470 -8.27 10.46 22.78
C ASN A 470 -7.52 11.01 24.01
N LEU A 471 -6.36 11.64 23.84
CA LEU A 471 -5.67 12.31 24.95
C LEU A 471 -6.27 13.66 25.31
N GLU A 472 -7.02 14.24 24.37
CA GLU A 472 -7.60 15.58 24.50
C GLU A 472 -9.07 15.62 24.11
N GLY A 473 -9.78 16.63 24.61
CA GLY A 473 -11.17 16.88 24.25
C GLY A 473 -12.19 16.08 25.06
N PRO A 474 -13.47 16.08 24.65
CA PRO A 474 -14.57 15.54 25.45
C PRO A 474 -14.53 14.00 25.62
N GLN A 475 -13.67 13.32 24.90
CA GLN A 475 -13.52 11.86 24.93
C GLN A 475 -12.19 11.39 25.51
N THR A 476 -11.53 12.26 26.27
CA THR A 476 -10.26 11.94 26.95
C THR A 476 -10.38 10.63 27.74
N GLY A 477 -9.42 9.72 27.50
CA GLY A 477 -9.38 8.41 28.15
C GLY A 477 -10.33 7.35 27.55
N ALA A 478 -11.14 7.68 26.54
CA ALA A 478 -11.93 6.68 25.83
C ALA A 478 -11.04 5.80 24.92
N PRO A 479 -11.43 4.55 24.62
CA PRO A 479 -10.72 3.69 23.70
C PRO A 479 -10.54 4.33 22.32
N THR A 480 -9.39 4.08 21.70
CA THR A 480 -9.09 4.48 20.34
C THR A 480 -9.28 3.33 19.36
N ALA A 481 -9.22 3.60 18.08
CA ALA A 481 -9.32 2.56 17.08
C ALA A 481 -8.51 2.89 15.83
N VAL A 482 -8.02 1.84 15.18
CA VAL A 482 -7.62 1.85 13.78
C VAL A 482 -8.77 1.28 12.97
N ILE A 483 -9.20 1.99 11.95
CA ILE A 483 -10.42 1.69 11.21
C ILE A 483 -10.07 1.53 9.73
N CYS A 484 -10.48 0.41 9.14
CA CYS A 484 -10.39 0.18 7.71
C CYS A 484 -11.77 0.32 7.07
N LEU A 485 -11.85 1.18 6.07
CA LEU A 485 -13.05 1.39 5.28
C LEU A 485 -12.83 0.97 3.83
N GLY A 486 -13.92 0.55 3.19
CA GLY A 486 -13.89 0.17 1.78
C GLY A 486 -15.26 -0.25 1.31
N GLY A 487 -15.40 -0.68 0.06
CA GLY A 487 -16.61 -1.34 -0.39
C GLY A 487 -16.82 -2.65 0.37
N ALA A 488 -18.06 -3.13 0.41
CA ALA A 488 -18.27 -4.53 0.75
C ALA A 488 -17.43 -5.33 -0.24
N SER A 489 -16.30 -5.84 0.23
CA SER A 489 -15.40 -6.57 -0.64
C SER A 489 -16.15 -7.79 -1.16
N THR A 490 -16.47 -7.75 -2.44
CA THR A 490 -16.69 -8.98 -3.20
C THR A 490 -15.36 -9.73 -3.38
N ARG A 491 -14.24 -9.15 -2.95
CA ARG A 491 -12.92 -9.77 -2.94
C ARG A 491 -12.67 -10.52 -1.64
N GLN A 492 -13.34 -11.64 -1.46
CA GLN A 492 -12.96 -12.61 -0.42
C GLN A 492 -11.78 -13.44 -0.94
N GLY A 493 -10.55 -13.17 -0.42
CA GLY A 493 -9.38 -14.04 -0.64
C GLY A 493 -9.15 -14.45 -2.11
N GLY A 494 -8.91 -13.48 -3.02
CA GLY A 494 -8.60 -13.77 -4.42
C GLY A 494 -9.78 -14.00 -5.35
N ILE A 495 -11.02 -13.79 -4.91
CA ILE A 495 -12.23 -13.96 -5.72
C ILE A 495 -13.14 -12.72 -5.66
N VAL A 496 -13.69 -12.30 -6.80
CA VAL A 496 -14.61 -11.15 -6.95
C VAL A 496 -15.87 -11.57 -7.69
N ILE A 497 -17.04 -11.35 -7.10
CA ILE A 497 -18.33 -11.54 -7.77
C ILE A 497 -18.79 -10.19 -8.31
N ASP A 498 -18.65 -9.97 -9.60
CA ASP A 498 -19.10 -8.78 -10.31
C ASP A 498 -20.53 -8.98 -10.83
N LYS A 499 -21.50 -8.77 -9.94
CA LYS A 499 -22.93 -8.96 -10.27
C LYS A 499 -23.41 -8.01 -11.38
N LYS A 500 -22.81 -6.82 -11.50
CA LYS A 500 -23.19 -5.84 -12.53
C LYS A 500 -22.89 -6.34 -13.94
N ASN A 501 -21.75 -7.02 -14.11
CA ASN A 501 -21.32 -7.55 -15.39
C ASN A 501 -21.54 -9.07 -15.47
N SER A 502 -22.24 -9.66 -14.51
CA SER A 502 -22.52 -11.11 -14.44
C SER A 502 -21.27 -11.96 -14.63
N ARG A 503 -20.18 -11.67 -13.90
CA ARG A 503 -18.92 -12.39 -14.02
C ARG A 503 -18.26 -12.66 -12.69
N LEU A 504 -17.47 -13.71 -12.63
CA LEU A 504 -16.59 -14.05 -11.55
C LEU A 504 -15.15 -13.74 -11.95
N ILE A 505 -14.38 -13.15 -11.05
CA ILE A 505 -12.96 -12.86 -11.24
C ILE A 505 -12.20 -13.62 -10.16
N VAL A 506 -11.21 -14.45 -10.56
CA VAL A 506 -10.38 -15.25 -9.67
C VAL A 506 -8.91 -14.88 -9.89
N ASP A 507 -8.20 -14.53 -8.81
CA ASP A 507 -6.75 -14.27 -8.88
C ASP A 507 -6.02 -15.61 -9.02
N VAL A 508 -5.16 -15.71 -10.03
CA VAL A 508 -4.36 -16.90 -10.34
C VAL A 508 -2.94 -16.50 -10.74
N GLU A 509 -2.05 -17.47 -10.85
CA GLU A 509 -0.65 -17.28 -11.19
C GLU A 509 -0.26 -18.25 -12.32
N ILE A 510 0.62 -17.81 -13.23
CA ILE A 510 1.17 -18.69 -14.27
C ILE A 510 2.00 -19.77 -13.61
N ALA A 511 1.65 -21.04 -13.82
CA ALA A 511 2.25 -22.19 -13.16
C ALA A 511 3.71 -22.43 -13.59
N PRO A 512 4.60 -22.85 -12.67
CA PRO A 512 5.92 -23.35 -13.04
C PRO A 512 5.77 -24.71 -13.74
N ARG A 513 6.28 -24.82 -14.96
CA ARG A 513 6.17 -26.04 -15.77
C ARG A 513 7.24 -27.09 -15.42
N LYS A 514 8.38 -26.63 -14.89
CA LYS A 514 9.48 -27.50 -14.47
C LYS A 514 9.56 -27.48 -12.95
N LEU A 515 9.19 -28.58 -12.33
CA LEU A 515 9.33 -28.73 -10.87
C LEU A 515 10.67 -29.42 -10.54
N PRO A 516 11.35 -29.04 -9.43
CA PRO A 516 12.70 -29.52 -9.12
C PRO A 516 12.84 -31.05 -9.03
N HIS A 517 11.76 -31.74 -8.65
CA HIS A 517 11.73 -33.20 -8.46
C HIS A 517 11.32 -33.97 -9.71
N LEU A 518 10.95 -33.29 -10.80
CA LEU A 518 10.51 -33.94 -12.05
C LEU A 518 11.61 -33.93 -13.10
N LYS A 519 11.84 -35.07 -13.75
CA LYS A 519 12.86 -35.25 -14.79
C LYS A 519 12.46 -34.61 -16.12
N GLN A 520 11.16 -34.48 -16.41
CA GLN A 520 10.63 -33.99 -17.68
C GLN A 520 9.43 -33.05 -17.48
N ILE A 521 9.07 -32.30 -18.53
CA ILE A 521 7.85 -31.49 -18.59
C ILE A 521 6.74 -32.36 -19.16
N TYR A 522 5.66 -32.52 -18.42
CA TYR A 522 4.49 -33.31 -18.81
C TYR A 522 3.55 -32.50 -19.72
N PRO A 523 2.76 -33.12 -20.58
CA PRO A 523 1.67 -32.48 -21.32
C PRO A 523 0.67 -31.80 -20.36
N ILE A 524 -0.08 -30.81 -20.87
CA ILE A 524 -1.12 -30.12 -20.10
C ILE A 524 -2.41 -30.95 -20.14
N GLU A 525 -2.92 -31.32 -18.97
CA GLU A 525 -4.24 -31.96 -18.83
C GLU A 525 -5.22 -31.08 -18.07
N VAL A 526 -4.69 -30.14 -17.28
CA VAL A 526 -5.47 -29.27 -16.41
C VAL A 526 -5.15 -27.80 -16.73
N MET A 527 -6.19 -26.98 -16.85
CA MET A 527 -5.98 -25.55 -17.09
C MET A 527 -5.70 -24.79 -15.78
N VAL A 528 -6.39 -25.15 -14.71
CA VAL A 528 -6.26 -24.46 -13.40
C VAL A 528 -6.34 -25.46 -12.26
N THR A 529 -5.35 -25.42 -11.37
CA THR A 529 -5.33 -26.21 -10.13
C THR A 529 -4.92 -25.38 -8.93
N GLY A 530 -5.11 -25.88 -7.71
CA GLY A 530 -4.59 -25.30 -6.48
C GLY A 530 -3.08 -25.43 -6.38
N SER A 531 -2.43 -24.58 -5.58
CA SER A 531 -0.98 -24.60 -5.36
C SER A 531 -0.46 -25.93 -4.81
N GLU A 532 -1.29 -26.66 -4.09
CA GLU A 532 -1.02 -27.98 -3.51
C GLU A 532 -1.78 -29.11 -4.26
N GLY A 533 -2.33 -28.81 -5.43
CA GLY A 533 -3.09 -29.77 -6.22
C GLY A 533 -2.21 -30.88 -6.79
N LYS A 534 -2.75 -32.11 -6.84
CA LYS A 534 -2.04 -33.32 -7.34
C LYS A 534 -1.54 -33.17 -8.79
N LYS A 535 -2.15 -32.28 -9.59
CA LYS A 535 -1.86 -32.04 -11.01
C LYS A 535 -1.10 -30.70 -11.25
N ALA A 536 -0.38 -30.18 -10.26
CA ALA A 536 0.33 -28.91 -10.38
C ALA A 536 1.42 -28.92 -11.48
N HIS A 537 1.95 -30.06 -11.85
CA HIS A 537 2.97 -30.24 -12.90
C HIS A 537 2.37 -30.30 -14.33
N GLU A 538 1.06 -30.46 -14.47
CA GLU A 538 0.33 -30.59 -15.73
C GLU A 538 -0.66 -29.44 -15.95
N THR A 539 -0.41 -28.28 -15.35
CA THR A 539 -1.33 -27.13 -15.34
C THR A 539 -0.76 -25.87 -15.97
N VAL A 540 -1.64 -24.99 -16.44
CA VAL A 540 -1.29 -23.66 -16.95
C VAL A 540 -1.28 -22.62 -15.84
N LEU A 541 -2.26 -22.70 -14.91
CA LEU A 541 -2.50 -21.70 -13.87
C LEU A 541 -2.64 -22.35 -12.50
N ILE A 542 -2.14 -21.65 -11.49
CA ILE A 542 -2.31 -22.03 -10.08
C ILE A 542 -3.23 -21.02 -9.40
N SER A 543 -4.23 -21.53 -8.68
CA SER A 543 -5.16 -20.75 -7.86
C SER A 543 -4.91 -20.99 -6.37
N LYS A 544 -4.91 -19.91 -5.58
CA LYS A 544 -4.97 -19.97 -4.12
C LYS A 544 -6.40 -19.95 -3.59
N VAL A 545 -7.38 -19.79 -4.48
CA VAL A 545 -8.79 -19.80 -4.14
C VAL A 545 -9.30 -21.23 -4.13
N SER A 546 -9.95 -21.64 -3.04
CA SER A 546 -10.53 -22.97 -2.90
C SER A 546 -11.60 -23.22 -3.97
N PRO A 547 -11.59 -24.41 -4.62
CA PRO A 547 -12.59 -24.79 -5.64
C PRO A 547 -14.04 -24.66 -5.17
N ARG A 548 -14.33 -24.99 -3.90
CA ARG A 548 -15.67 -24.84 -3.30
C ARG A 548 -16.12 -23.40 -3.24
N ARG A 549 -15.18 -22.46 -3.03
CA ARG A 549 -15.51 -21.03 -3.02
C ARG A 549 -15.85 -20.52 -4.42
N VAL A 550 -15.14 -20.98 -5.45
CA VAL A 550 -15.46 -20.67 -6.85
C VAL A 550 -16.86 -21.21 -7.20
N HIS A 551 -17.16 -22.43 -6.84
CA HIS A 551 -18.48 -23.03 -7.01
C HIS A 551 -19.59 -22.17 -6.37
N ARG A 552 -19.48 -21.86 -5.10
CA ARG A 552 -20.47 -21.02 -4.38
C ARG A 552 -20.61 -19.61 -4.96
N ALA A 553 -19.54 -19.05 -5.47
CA ALA A 553 -19.59 -17.73 -6.09
C ALA A 553 -20.35 -17.73 -7.41
N LEU A 554 -20.29 -18.83 -8.18
CA LEU A 554 -21.08 -19.02 -9.39
C LEU A 554 -22.56 -19.22 -9.07
N GLU A 555 -22.89 -19.95 -8.01
CA GLU A 555 -24.27 -20.06 -7.53
C GLU A 555 -24.83 -18.68 -7.11
N GLN A 556 -24.01 -17.81 -6.48
CA GLN A 556 -24.39 -16.43 -6.16
C GLN A 556 -24.60 -15.54 -7.41
N LEU A 557 -24.04 -15.92 -8.56
CA LEU A 557 -24.30 -15.31 -9.87
C LEU A 557 -25.54 -15.92 -10.57
N GLY A 558 -26.21 -16.89 -9.93
CA GLY A 558 -27.42 -17.53 -10.43
C GLY A 558 -27.18 -18.75 -11.31
N LEU A 559 -25.95 -19.26 -11.42
CA LEU A 559 -25.70 -20.52 -12.10
C LEU A 559 -25.99 -21.71 -11.16
N LYS A 560 -26.52 -22.78 -11.74
CA LYS A 560 -26.71 -24.07 -11.06
C LYS A 560 -25.72 -25.05 -11.64
N ALA A 561 -24.89 -25.66 -10.81
CA ALA A 561 -23.94 -26.68 -11.25
C ALA A 561 -24.66 -27.87 -11.91
N GLY A 562 -24.01 -28.40 -12.91
CA GLY A 562 -24.49 -29.61 -13.58
C GLY A 562 -23.96 -30.88 -12.92
N ARG A 563 -23.38 -31.77 -13.74
CA ARG A 563 -22.78 -33.02 -13.31
C ARG A 563 -21.45 -33.25 -14.03
N PRO A 564 -20.37 -33.57 -13.30
CA PRO A 564 -19.08 -33.84 -13.93
C PRO A 564 -19.12 -35.13 -14.78
N GLY A 565 -18.40 -35.12 -15.89
CA GLY A 565 -18.12 -36.28 -16.70
C GLY A 565 -17.08 -37.19 -16.03
N ILE A 566 -17.07 -38.47 -16.42
CA ILE A 566 -16.08 -39.46 -16.00
C ILE A 566 -15.67 -40.24 -17.23
N ALA A 567 -14.44 -40.06 -17.70
CA ALA A 567 -13.84 -40.82 -18.79
C ALA A 567 -14.86 -41.22 -19.85
N ASP A 568 -14.87 -42.52 -20.25
CA ASP A 568 -15.81 -43.08 -21.24
C ASP A 568 -17.19 -43.43 -20.64
N LYS A 569 -17.40 -43.20 -19.35
CA LYS A 569 -18.62 -43.61 -18.65
C LYS A 569 -19.79 -42.64 -18.82
N ARG A 570 -19.51 -41.37 -18.85
CA ARG A 570 -20.54 -40.32 -19.00
C ARG A 570 -19.93 -38.97 -19.42
N PRO A 571 -20.58 -38.19 -20.30
CA PRO A 571 -20.15 -36.87 -20.67
C PRO A 571 -20.40 -35.83 -19.54
N PRO A 572 -19.65 -34.72 -19.51
CA PRO A 572 -19.92 -33.62 -18.62
C PRO A 572 -21.21 -32.87 -19.04
N VAL A 573 -21.97 -32.40 -18.04
CA VAL A 573 -23.20 -31.65 -18.23
C VAL A 573 -23.19 -30.44 -17.29
N GLY A 574 -23.56 -29.28 -17.79
CA GLY A 574 -23.67 -28.07 -16.99
C GLY A 574 -23.89 -26.81 -17.84
N PRO A 575 -24.20 -25.67 -17.23
CA PRO A 575 -24.27 -24.41 -17.94
C PRO A 575 -22.93 -24.04 -18.54
N GLU A 576 -22.94 -23.54 -19.77
CA GLU A 576 -21.73 -23.06 -20.46
C GLU A 576 -21.26 -21.76 -19.86
N VAL A 577 -19.94 -21.65 -19.70
CA VAL A 577 -19.26 -20.44 -19.28
C VAL A 577 -18.12 -20.10 -20.25
N ARG A 578 -17.80 -18.83 -20.38
CA ARG A 578 -16.57 -18.38 -21.03
C ARG A 578 -15.52 -18.10 -19.96
N ILE A 579 -14.31 -18.57 -20.18
CA ILE A 579 -13.21 -18.39 -19.24
C ILE A 579 -12.07 -17.69 -19.96
N TRP A 580 -11.61 -16.57 -19.40
CA TRP A 580 -10.55 -15.74 -19.96
C TRP A 580 -9.42 -15.56 -18.97
N ILE A 581 -8.19 -15.44 -19.48
CA ILE A 581 -7.02 -14.97 -18.73
C ILE A 581 -6.84 -13.47 -19.02
N GLU A 582 -6.80 -12.64 -17.98
CA GLU A 582 -6.59 -11.20 -18.11
C GLU A 582 -5.31 -10.80 -17.38
N TYR A 583 -4.44 -10.05 -18.05
CA TYR A 583 -3.16 -9.57 -17.53
C TYR A 583 -2.76 -8.22 -18.16
N PRO A 584 -1.90 -7.41 -17.50
CA PRO A 584 -1.38 -6.17 -18.07
C PRO A 584 -0.56 -6.45 -19.34
N GLY A 585 -0.92 -5.82 -20.47
CA GLY A 585 -0.13 -5.84 -21.70
C GLY A 585 1.05 -4.87 -21.63
N ARG A 586 1.97 -4.96 -22.61
CA ARG A 586 3.17 -4.09 -22.70
C ARG A 586 2.84 -2.59 -22.79
N SER A 587 1.66 -2.24 -23.27
CA SER A 587 1.15 -0.87 -23.39
C SER A 587 0.46 -0.33 -22.14
N GLY A 588 0.45 -1.10 -21.03
CA GLY A 588 -0.35 -0.77 -19.82
C GLY A 588 -1.85 -1.07 -19.95
N LEU A 589 -2.35 -1.37 -21.14
CA LEU A 589 -3.73 -1.82 -21.37
C LEU A 589 -3.88 -3.29 -20.95
N SER A 590 -5.05 -3.66 -20.42
CA SER A 590 -5.34 -5.04 -20.06
C SER A 590 -5.49 -5.90 -21.33
N LYS A 591 -4.74 -7.02 -21.40
CA LYS A 591 -4.89 -8.04 -22.45
C LYS A 591 -5.79 -9.14 -21.92
N LYS A 592 -6.76 -9.55 -22.74
CA LYS A 592 -7.72 -10.65 -22.44
C LYS A 592 -7.54 -11.75 -23.46
N VAL A 593 -7.27 -12.98 -23.00
CA VAL A 593 -7.00 -14.17 -23.83
C VAL A 593 -7.99 -15.27 -23.43
N ASP A 594 -8.62 -15.94 -24.40
CA ASP A 594 -9.49 -17.09 -24.12
C ASP A 594 -8.66 -18.22 -23.47
N LEU A 595 -9.22 -18.90 -22.47
CA LEU A 595 -8.50 -19.93 -21.74
C LEU A 595 -8.06 -21.08 -22.66
N ALA A 596 -8.86 -21.43 -23.66
CA ALA A 596 -8.52 -22.48 -24.63
C ALA A 596 -7.36 -22.07 -25.56
N SER A 597 -7.17 -20.76 -25.81
CA SER A 597 -6.01 -20.24 -26.56
C SER A 597 -4.70 -20.23 -25.75
N ALA A 598 -4.77 -20.51 -24.46
CA ALA A 598 -3.60 -20.54 -23.58
C ALA A 598 -2.74 -21.80 -23.76
N VAL A 599 -3.21 -22.81 -24.49
CA VAL A 599 -2.49 -24.04 -24.81
C VAL A 599 -2.48 -24.32 -26.30
N VAL A 600 -1.39 -24.90 -26.76
CA VAL A 600 -1.18 -25.32 -28.16
C VAL A 600 -0.71 -26.78 -28.21
N ASP A 601 -1.08 -27.48 -29.25
CA ASP A 601 -0.54 -28.83 -29.49
C ASP A 601 0.87 -28.71 -30.10
N ARG A 602 1.86 -29.31 -29.46
CA ARG A 602 3.28 -29.31 -29.88
C ARG A 602 3.50 -29.78 -31.31
N ARG A 603 2.67 -30.69 -31.81
CA ARG A 603 2.81 -31.32 -33.12
C ARG A 603 2.32 -30.42 -34.25
N THR A 604 1.27 -29.65 -33.98
CA THR A 604 0.58 -28.86 -35.01
C THR A 604 0.78 -27.34 -34.83
N GLY A 605 1.18 -26.89 -33.62
CA GLY A 605 1.25 -25.47 -33.26
C GLY A 605 -0.12 -24.81 -33.13
N LEU A 606 -1.22 -25.53 -33.27
CA LEU A 606 -2.57 -24.99 -33.23
C LEU A 606 -3.07 -24.91 -31.79
N ALA A 607 -3.77 -23.81 -31.46
CA ALA A 607 -4.41 -23.64 -30.18
C ALA A 607 -5.61 -24.56 -30.00
N LEU A 608 -5.95 -24.90 -28.75
CA LEU A 608 -7.05 -25.79 -28.41
C LEU A 608 -8.42 -25.33 -28.95
N ASP A 609 -8.60 -24.02 -29.17
CA ASP A 609 -9.82 -23.42 -29.74
C ASP A 609 -9.79 -23.25 -31.26
N GLY A 610 -8.65 -23.43 -31.91
CA GLY A 610 -8.42 -23.06 -33.31
C GLY A 610 -8.24 -24.16 -34.32
N GLY A 611 -8.29 -25.46 -33.96
CA GLY A 611 -7.97 -26.46 -34.99
C GLY A 611 -8.06 -27.94 -34.59
N ILE A 612 -8.38 -28.24 -33.39
CA ILE A 612 -8.22 -29.58 -32.81
C ILE A 612 -9.54 -30.35 -32.79
N SER A 613 -10.65 -29.65 -32.76
CA SER A 613 -11.97 -30.25 -33.01
C SER A 613 -12.32 -30.07 -34.48
N SER A 614 -13.08 -30.95 -35.06
CA SER A 614 -13.56 -30.87 -36.48
C SER A 614 -13.85 -29.43 -36.87
N PRO A 615 -13.57 -28.99 -38.12
CA PRO A 615 -13.80 -27.62 -38.56
C PRO A 615 -15.16 -27.11 -38.14
N GLY A 616 -15.22 -26.10 -37.22
CA GLY A 616 -16.45 -25.53 -36.70
C GLY A 616 -16.84 -25.88 -35.26
N SER A 617 -16.16 -26.78 -34.56
CA SER A 617 -16.46 -27.08 -33.15
C SER A 617 -15.54 -26.32 -32.19
N ARG A 618 -16.11 -25.32 -31.49
CA ARG A 618 -15.45 -24.59 -30.41
C ARG A 618 -15.43 -25.40 -29.11
N VAL A 619 -14.30 -25.44 -28.41
CA VAL A 619 -14.24 -25.97 -27.05
C VAL A 619 -15.10 -25.12 -26.12
N ARG A 620 -16.03 -25.77 -25.43
CA ARG A 620 -16.93 -25.14 -24.45
C ARG A 620 -16.51 -25.53 -23.05
N TRP A 621 -16.55 -24.58 -22.13
CA TRP A 621 -16.34 -24.84 -20.72
C TRP A 621 -17.68 -24.95 -20.00
N LEU A 622 -17.85 -26.03 -19.23
CA LEU A 622 -19.09 -26.36 -18.55
C LEU A 622 -18.90 -26.26 -17.03
N PHE A 623 -19.82 -25.58 -16.36
CA PHE A 623 -19.88 -25.57 -14.91
C PHE A 623 -20.55 -26.85 -14.42
N THR A 624 -19.75 -27.89 -14.23
CA THR A 624 -20.22 -29.21 -13.86
C THR A 624 -20.45 -29.36 -12.36
N GLY A 625 -19.74 -28.58 -11.55
CA GLY A 625 -19.58 -28.85 -10.12
C GLY A 625 -18.74 -30.12 -9.92
N SER A 626 -18.44 -30.49 -8.70
CA SER A 626 -17.59 -31.61 -8.35
C SER A 626 -18.39 -32.73 -7.68
N ALA A 627 -17.94 -33.96 -7.87
CA ALA A 627 -18.41 -35.11 -7.10
C ALA A 627 -18.12 -34.92 -5.61
N LEU A 628 -18.94 -35.58 -4.77
CA LEU A 628 -18.65 -35.76 -3.35
C LEU A 628 -17.89 -37.06 -3.17
N VAL A 629 -16.72 -37.01 -2.60
CA VAL A 629 -15.82 -38.15 -2.35
C VAL A 629 -15.74 -38.48 -0.87
N ARG A 630 -15.32 -39.67 -0.52
CA ARG A 630 -14.94 -40.08 0.84
C ARG A 630 -13.42 -39.96 0.94
N PRO A 631 -12.89 -38.94 1.65
CA PRO A 631 -11.43 -38.78 1.82
C PRO A 631 -10.81 -39.95 2.59
N ASP A 632 -11.55 -40.49 3.53
CA ASP A 632 -11.23 -41.69 4.30
C ASP A 632 -12.25 -42.81 3.97
N PRO A 633 -11.81 -43.96 3.46
CA PRO A 633 -12.69 -45.10 3.18
C PRO A 633 -13.47 -45.61 4.39
N THR A 634 -12.95 -45.39 5.60
CA THR A 634 -13.56 -45.83 6.87
C THR A 634 -14.59 -44.84 7.43
N SER A 635 -14.65 -43.60 6.90
CA SER A 635 -15.54 -42.53 7.33
C SER A 635 -16.76 -42.41 6.41
N GLU A 636 -17.96 -42.22 6.97
CA GLU A 636 -19.14 -41.85 6.19
C GLU A 636 -19.16 -40.40 5.71
N GLN A 637 -18.22 -39.56 6.22
CA GLN A 637 -18.14 -38.15 5.91
C GLN A 637 -17.74 -37.94 4.45
N ARG A 638 -18.60 -37.27 3.67
CA ARG A 638 -18.30 -36.87 2.29
C ARG A 638 -17.74 -35.47 2.21
N ALA A 639 -16.71 -35.30 1.38
CA ALA A 639 -16.08 -34.02 1.08
C ALA A 639 -16.28 -33.62 -0.38
N TYR A 640 -16.18 -32.36 -0.68
CA TYR A 640 -16.22 -31.83 -2.04
C TYR A 640 -14.93 -32.21 -2.78
N GLY A 641 -15.01 -33.10 -3.76
CA GLY A 641 -13.87 -33.75 -4.37
C GLY A 641 -12.84 -32.82 -4.97
N ALA A 642 -13.26 -31.69 -5.59
CA ALA A 642 -12.36 -30.70 -6.12
C ALA A 642 -11.48 -30.00 -5.05
N GLU A 643 -11.89 -29.99 -3.79
CA GLU A 643 -11.02 -29.50 -2.69
C GLU A 643 -9.92 -30.51 -2.35
N PHE A 644 -10.22 -31.78 -2.53
CA PHE A 644 -9.28 -32.87 -2.27
C PHE A 644 -8.28 -33.07 -3.42
N SER A 645 -8.73 -32.97 -4.68
CA SER A 645 -7.86 -33.01 -5.85
C SER A 645 -7.10 -31.71 -6.08
N GLY A 646 -7.64 -30.58 -5.61
CA GLY A 646 -7.18 -29.22 -5.90
C GLY A 646 -7.58 -28.74 -7.29
N THR A 647 -8.32 -29.53 -8.10
CA THR A 647 -8.54 -29.25 -9.52
C THR A 647 -9.73 -28.31 -9.72
N LEU A 648 -9.49 -27.20 -10.45
CA LEU A 648 -10.53 -26.22 -10.74
C LEU A 648 -11.09 -26.37 -12.17
N VAL A 649 -10.24 -26.48 -13.19
CA VAL A 649 -10.62 -26.59 -14.61
C VAL A 649 -9.81 -27.68 -15.28
N THR A 650 -10.49 -28.71 -15.83
CA THR A 650 -9.87 -29.81 -16.60
C THR A 650 -10.20 -29.68 -18.09
N ILE A 651 -9.25 -30.07 -18.93
CA ILE A 651 -9.46 -30.16 -20.39
C ILE A 651 -10.25 -31.43 -20.72
N PHE A 652 -9.84 -32.58 -20.20
CA PHE A 652 -10.48 -33.88 -20.42
C PHE A 652 -11.21 -34.35 -19.17
N PRO A 653 -12.23 -35.21 -19.27
CA PRO A 653 -12.98 -35.75 -18.13
C PRO A 653 -12.20 -36.85 -17.36
N VAL A 654 -10.91 -36.62 -17.10
CA VAL A 654 -10.02 -37.57 -16.37
C VAL A 654 -10.42 -37.75 -14.90
N THR A 655 -11.14 -36.78 -14.34
CA THR A 655 -11.65 -36.82 -12.96
C THR A 655 -12.98 -36.11 -12.85
N ASP A 656 -13.86 -36.60 -11.97
CA ASP A 656 -15.09 -35.89 -11.55
C ASP A 656 -14.89 -34.99 -10.31
N GLU A 657 -13.65 -34.89 -9.83
CA GLU A 657 -13.23 -34.03 -8.73
C GLU A 657 -12.75 -32.66 -9.23
N THR A 658 -13.57 -31.97 -10.02
CA THR A 658 -13.25 -30.66 -10.62
C THR A 658 -14.49 -29.77 -10.68
N VAL A 659 -14.35 -28.48 -10.82
CA VAL A 659 -15.48 -27.52 -10.89
C VAL A 659 -15.93 -27.28 -12.32
N PHE A 660 -15.00 -27.27 -13.26
CA PHE A 660 -15.28 -27.06 -14.68
C PHE A 660 -14.62 -28.15 -15.51
N GLN A 661 -15.29 -28.55 -16.55
CA GLN A 661 -14.76 -29.45 -17.58
C GLN A 661 -15.00 -28.88 -18.96
N SER A 662 -14.13 -29.20 -19.91
CA SER A 662 -14.39 -28.89 -21.31
C SER A 662 -15.44 -29.80 -21.90
N SER A 663 -15.92 -29.48 -23.11
CA SER A 663 -16.81 -30.34 -23.89
C SER A 663 -16.10 -31.48 -24.63
N LEU A 664 -14.79 -31.65 -24.45
CA LEU A 664 -14.02 -32.73 -25.06
C LEU A 664 -14.21 -34.04 -24.30
N GLY A 665 -14.20 -35.17 -25.03
CA GLY A 665 -14.20 -36.53 -24.47
C GLY A 665 -12.78 -37.03 -24.16
N MET A 666 -12.65 -38.21 -23.58
CA MET A 666 -11.35 -38.87 -23.31
C MET A 666 -10.62 -39.33 -24.58
N ASP A 667 -11.36 -39.68 -25.63
CA ASP A 667 -10.83 -39.98 -26.96
C ASP A 667 -9.96 -38.82 -27.50
N ALA A 668 -10.25 -37.60 -27.15
CA ALA A 668 -9.46 -36.44 -27.51
C ALA A 668 -8.11 -36.36 -26.80
N GLU A 669 -7.95 -36.91 -25.59
CA GLU A 669 -6.69 -36.86 -24.80
C GLU A 669 -5.52 -37.50 -25.57
N ALA A 670 -5.74 -38.69 -26.16
CA ALA A 670 -4.72 -39.41 -26.92
C ALA A 670 -4.27 -38.66 -28.18
N LEU A 671 -5.07 -37.70 -28.66
CA LEU A 671 -4.80 -36.92 -29.86
C LEU A 671 -3.91 -35.69 -29.62
N PHE A 672 -3.64 -35.32 -28.36
CA PHE A 672 -2.98 -34.02 -28.05
C PHE A 672 -1.71 -34.17 -27.22
N ASN A 673 -0.73 -33.33 -27.55
CA ASN A 673 0.47 -33.09 -26.76
C ASN A 673 0.52 -31.60 -26.44
N LEU A 674 -0.26 -31.17 -25.40
CA LEU A 674 -0.49 -29.77 -25.13
C LEU A 674 0.64 -29.14 -24.32
N GLU A 675 1.01 -27.92 -24.71
CA GLU A 675 1.94 -27.05 -23.99
C GLU A 675 1.38 -25.62 -23.83
N VAL A 676 1.99 -24.83 -22.95
CA VAL A 676 1.57 -23.44 -22.73
C VAL A 676 1.92 -22.59 -23.96
N ALA A 677 0.93 -21.87 -24.49
CA ALA A 677 1.12 -20.95 -25.59
C ALA A 677 2.04 -19.78 -25.23
N GLY A 678 2.94 -19.41 -26.13
CA GLY A 678 3.90 -18.29 -25.93
C GLY A 678 3.27 -16.89 -25.81
N ILE A 679 1.93 -16.81 -25.80
CA ILE A 679 1.18 -15.55 -25.66
C ILE A 679 0.96 -15.13 -24.20
N LEU A 680 1.22 -16.02 -23.25
CA LEU A 680 1.06 -15.75 -21.80
C LEU A 680 2.28 -15.01 -21.23
N PRO A 681 2.12 -14.27 -20.12
CA PRO A 681 3.24 -13.67 -19.42
C PRO A 681 4.15 -14.74 -18.77
N PRO A 682 5.35 -14.36 -18.31
CA PRO A 682 6.30 -15.30 -17.71
C PRO A 682 5.73 -16.07 -16.52
N VAL A 683 6.30 -17.25 -16.24
CA VAL A 683 6.01 -18.07 -15.05
C VAL A 683 6.09 -17.22 -13.78
N GLY A 684 5.17 -17.44 -12.84
CA GLY A 684 5.04 -16.68 -11.59
C GLY A 684 4.29 -15.36 -11.73
N SER A 685 3.92 -14.96 -12.96
CA SER A 685 3.13 -13.74 -13.17
C SER A 685 1.72 -13.89 -12.59
N LYS A 686 1.31 -12.90 -11.78
CA LYS A 686 -0.06 -12.82 -11.26
C LYS A 686 -1.00 -12.32 -12.36
N VAL A 687 -2.04 -13.09 -12.63
CA VAL A 687 -3.05 -12.82 -13.65
C VAL A 687 -4.44 -13.04 -13.09
N ARG A 688 -5.48 -12.68 -13.81
CA ARG A 688 -6.87 -12.88 -13.40
C ARG A 688 -7.57 -13.85 -14.33
N LEU A 689 -8.34 -14.76 -13.76
CA LEU A 689 -9.27 -15.61 -14.47
C LEU A 689 -10.65 -14.94 -14.44
N LEU A 690 -11.22 -14.64 -15.60
CA LEU A 690 -12.56 -14.08 -15.72
C LEU A 690 -13.50 -15.18 -16.19
N ILE A 691 -14.57 -15.46 -15.43
CA ILE A 691 -15.55 -16.49 -15.74
C ILE A 691 -16.91 -15.82 -15.95
N GLU A 692 -17.46 -15.95 -17.16
CA GLU A 692 -18.68 -15.27 -17.61
C GLU A 692 -19.71 -16.32 -18.03
N PRO A 693 -20.96 -16.31 -17.50
CA PRO A 693 -22.04 -17.17 -17.97
C PRO A 693 -22.38 -16.92 -19.46
N VAL A 694 -22.56 -17.96 -20.21
CA VAL A 694 -23.12 -17.85 -21.58
C VAL A 694 -24.63 -17.84 -21.46
N GLN A 695 -25.26 -16.70 -21.79
CA GLN A 695 -26.73 -16.64 -21.83
C GLN A 695 -27.24 -17.50 -22.97
N PRO A 696 -28.27 -18.39 -22.74
CA PRO A 696 -28.90 -19.10 -23.83
C PRO A 696 -29.49 -18.08 -24.82
N ARG A 697 -29.20 -18.27 -26.12
CA ARG A 697 -29.85 -17.44 -27.16
C ARG A 697 -31.35 -17.57 -26.97
N ARG A 698 -32.07 -16.47 -26.69
CA ARG A 698 -33.53 -16.45 -26.78
C ARG A 698 -33.91 -16.90 -28.19
N LYS A 699 -34.59 -18.04 -28.31
CA LYS A 699 -35.23 -18.41 -29.57
C LYS A 699 -36.09 -17.23 -29.97
N ARG A 700 -35.83 -16.62 -31.14
CA ARG A 700 -36.77 -15.68 -31.77
C ARG A 700 -38.07 -16.44 -31.89
N GLY A 701 -39.11 -15.99 -31.23
CA GLY A 701 -40.43 -16.56 -31.28
C GLY A 701 -40.86 -16.69 -32.74
N GLU A 702 -41.30 -17.87 -33.10
CA GLU A 702 -42.12 -18.11 -34.28
C GLU A 702 -43.35 -17.23 -34.13
N GLY A 703 -43.43 -16.20 -34.99
CA GLY A 703 -44.60 -15.36 -35.08
C GLY A 703 -45.80 -16.23 -35.51
N THR A 704 -46.73 -16.32 -34.63
CA THR A 704 -48.08 -16.81 -34.98
C THR A 704 -48.66 -15.90 -36.03
N ARG A 705 -48.99 -16.47 -37.17
CA ARG A 705 -49.91 -15.91 -38.17
C ARG A 705 -51.31 -15.85 -37.59
#